data_a028048cbc2ec3f822ae778f5f02909a
#
_entry.id   a028048cbc2ec3f822ae778f5f02909a
#
_cell.length_a   1.000
_cell.length_b   1.000
_cell.length_c   1.000
_cell.angle_alpha   90.00
_cell.angle_beta   90.00
_cell.angle_gamma   90.00
#
_symmetry.space_group_name_H-M   'P 1'
#
loop_
_entity.id
_entity.type
_entity.pdbx_description
1 polymer ?
#
loop_
_entity_poly.entity_id
_entity_poly.type
_entity_poly.pdbx_seq_one_letter_code
_entity_poly.pdbx_strand_id
1 'polypeptide(L)'
;MKQTAPALVSTEINEYILDNGLTVWLNEDHSQPKVFGAVVVMAGSKDSPNTGIAHYFEHMMFKGTEQIGTTDYAAEKVLLDAIEAKYEELAATKNSKRREAIQMEINELSIRAADFVIPNEFDRLITKYGGSKLNAGTSYDYTVYHNLFSPQYLEQWAELNSERLIRPVFRMFQSELETVYEEKNRRDDMILNRSIERLMEKYFHPHPYAYPIIGSAENLKNPRLSEMKRFFRTYYVSSNMGLILSGDFDTRRALPIIERTFSRIPRGVPDAAPTVRIRPFRGRERTTIKIPLPLLKAVALGFRGVPANHPDQPALDVAAGILNNSNGTGYLDRLMVERRLMGAMIGGESFNEAGFIGIVAVPRLSHTCRSAERMIWRELERVKQGDFTDEIFNSLKREQLRRHLTELEDIDSRSQIMVRLFSQGKTWADYREELARAEALTKEDVVRVANKYFGANYLFVKKKTGRYPKERLKKPGFAPIVPKHADATSAYSDWLDRMPVEEVRPRFVDFTHDVQTLRPADGLTLYITPNRVNNIFTLKLSYAIGLIEEPRLKLLTGYIPLLGTASLTFDALHTRLQTLGSTLDLTADEYSLTLKITGFDTAFDETLELVSGFVSGVKADDAKLKTLVDDARVANKAFFKSNNEVAEALFEFVQYGPESQFLTRPSLRDVKRIKGRELVELFRHAVRRECTAHYCGTLPAERVVDRTLRCFSPGPDGRIAAVAPYRRLVSYDRPRVYLYHMPDVFQNIIYVYMPCQPLPTLHERHTADLFSLYFGEGMSSLMFQEIREFRSLAYYTSGAYRLPPYRLSDLPTRFVAYLSTQSDKTIDALEVLDALINHMPEHPERIDSLIRTEINRVNNAYPAFRDISTRIAEFRRDGYTDDPHRALLDDIRRMTMDDITRFYQAHVCGRKPVYVIVGNAHRIDRRRLATFGEIVRIHHQEFYR
;
A
#
# COMPACT_ATOMS: atom_id res chain seq x y z
N MET A 1 23.74 -36.76 -13.95
CA MET A 1 23.10 -35.88 -14.90
C MET A 1 23.42 -34.44 -14.46
N LYS A 2 24.20 -33.71 -15.26
CA LYS A 2 24.40 -32.28 -15.03
C LYS A 2 23.02 -31.60 -15.28
N GLN A 3 22.34 -31.17 -14.21
CA GLN A 3 21.22 -30.27 -14.34
C GLN A 3 21.76 -28.99 -15.00
N THR A 4 21.36 -28.74 -16.23
CA THR A 4 21.45 -27.42 -16.82
C THR A 4 20.64 -26.48 -15.92
N ALA A 5 21.33 -25.53 -15.29
CA ALA A 5 20.67 -24.47 -14.55
C ALA A 5 19.54 -23.88 -15.43
N PRO A 6 18.31 -23.72 -14.92
CA PRO A 6 17.27 -23.03 -15.67
C PRO A 6 17.81 -21.64 -16.03
N ALA A 7 17.51 -21.18 -17.25
CA ALA A 7 17.88 -19.82 -17.67
C ALA A 7 17.31 -18.85 -16.61
N LEU A 8 18.19 -18.24 -15.86
CA LEU A 8 17.91 -17.63 -14.55
C LEU A 8 16.88 -16.48 -14.61
N VAL A 9 16.59 -15.92 -15.77
CA VAL A 9 15.49 -14.96 -15.99
C VAL A 9 15.22 -14.87 -17.48
N SER A 10 14.08 -15.35 -17.96
CA SER A 10 13.67 -15.22 -19.36
C SER A 10 13.08 -13.83 -19.69
N THR A 11 12.92 -12.96 -18.71
CA THR A 11 12.33 -11.63 -18.91
C THR A 11 13.32 -10.73 -19.64
N GLU A 12 12.98 -10.34 -20.86
CA GLU A 12 13.77 -9.41 -21.65
C GLU A 12 13.34 -7.96 -21.32
N ILE A 13 14.33 -7.13 -21.01
CA ILE A 13 14.18 -5.69 -20.90
C ILE A 13 15.10 -5.05 -21.90
N ASN A 14 14.51 -4.27 -22.80
CA ASN A 14 15.24 -3.53 -23.82
C ASN A 14 15.59 -2.15 -23.28
N GLU A 15 16.87 -1.83 -23.25
CA GLU A 15 17.40 -0.56 -22.77
C GLU A 15 17.82 0.32 -23.95
N TYR A 16 17.31 1.54 -24.01
CA TYR A 16 17.62 2.53 -25.05
C TYR A 16 18.08 3.83 -24.41
N ILE A 17 18.88 4.59 -25.14
CA ILE A 17 19.25 5.97 -24.78
C ILE A 17 18.85 6.86 -25.95
N LEU A 18 17.95 7.82 -25.72
CA LEU A 18 17.53 8.78 -26.74
C LEU A 18 18.64 9.81 -27.01
N ASP A 19 18.56 10.51 -28.14
CA ASP A 19 19.55 11.52 -28.54
C ASP A 19 19.74 12.65 -27.50
N ASN A 20 18.70 12.97 -26.73
CA ASN A 20 18.78 13.92 -25.63
C ASN A 20 19.39 13.33 -24.34
N GLY A 21 19.73 12.04 -24.33
CA GLY A 21 20.34 11.37 -23.18
C GLY A 21 19.35 10.73 -22.22
N LEU A 22 18.03 10.75 -22.50
CA LEU A 22 17.03 10.04 -21.68
C LEU A 22 17.22 8.53 -21.82
N THR A 23 17.29 7.82 -20.70
CA THR A 23 17.30 6.35 -20.67
C THR A 23 15.87 5.82 -20.71
N VAL A 24 15.62 4.80 -21.58
CA VAL A 24 14.30 4.19 -21.75
C VAL A 24 14.42 2.67 -21.56
N TRP A 25 13.62 2.12 -20.65
CA TRP A 25 13.52 0.68 -20.42
C TRP A 25 12.16 0.16 -20.84
N LEU A 26 12.12 -0.77 -21.76
CA LEU A 26 10.91 -1.36 -22.32
C LEU A 26 10.86 -2.85 -22.01
N ASN A 27 9.76 -3.29 -21.38
CA ASN A 27 9.46 -4.69 -21.15
C ASN A 27 8.08 -5.02 -21.75
N GLU A 28 8.07 -5.69 -22.90
CA GLU A 28 6.86 -6.14 -23.59
C GLU A 28 6.31 -7.40 -22.95
N ASP A 29 5.05 -7.35 -22.47
CA ASP A 29 4.36 -8.46 -21.80
C ASP A 29 2.85 -8.39 -22.03
N HIS A 30 2.33 -9.31 -22.84
CA HIS A 30 0.91 -9.41 -23.21
C HIS A 30 0.06 -10.26 -22.25
N SER A 31 0.57 -10.59 -21.08
CA SER A 31 -0.15 -11.44 -20.10
C SER A 31 -1.40 -10.76 -19.52
N GLN A 32 -1.36 -9.44 -19.40
CA GLN A 32 -2.48 -8.62 -18.89
C GLN A 32 -2.68 -7.40 -19.79
N PRO A 33 -3.93 -6.97 -20.06
CA PRO A 33 -4.22 -5.87 -20.99
C PRO A 33 -3.98 -4.48 -20.37
N LYS A 34 -2.81 -4.27 -19.80
CA LYS A 34 -2.40 -3.03 -19.13
C LYS A 34 -0.93 -2.72 -19.36
N VAL A 35 -0.58 -1.46 -19.25
CA VAL A 35 0.81 -0.99 -19.25
C VAL A 35 1.08 -0.25 -17.96
N PHE A 36 2.19 -0.57 -17.31
CA PHE A 36 2.77 0.26 -16.27
C PHE A 36 3.73 1.26 -16.90
N GLY A 37 3.50 2.54 -16.68
CA GLY A 37 4.38 3.61 -17.12
C GLY A 37 4.93 4.40 -15.95
N ALA A 38 6.25 4.64 -15.95
CA ALA A 38 6.90 5.44 -14.93
C ALA A 38 7.98 6.36 -15.51
N VAL A 39 8.09 7.56 -14.93
CA VAL A 39 9.24 8.44 -15.10
C VAL A 39 9.97 8.50 -13.76
N VAL A 40 11.24 8.14 -13.76
CA VAL A 40 12.12 8.17 -12.58
C VAL A 40 13.10 9.32 -12.76
N VAL A 41 13.15 10.22 -11.80
CA VAL A 41 14.11 11.34 -11.75
C VAL A 41 15.14 11.05 -10.68
N MET A 42 16.43 11.07 -11.02
CA MET A 42 17.53 10.78 -10.11
C MET A 42 17.83 11.99 -9.20
N ALA A 43 16.76 12.47 -8.56
CA ALA A 43 16.81 13.54 -7.56
C ALA A 43 15.74 13.31 -6.51
N GLY A 44 16.12 13.41 -5.27
CA GLY A 44 15.24 13.21 -4.13
C GLY A 44 15.47 14.22 -3.01
N SER A 45 15.05 13.88 -1.81
CA SER A 45 15.15 14.82 -0.68
C SER A 45 16.58 15.13 -0.25
N LYS A 46 17.57 14.27 -0.58
CA LYS A 46 19.00 14.54 -0.31
C LYS A 46 19.54 15.72 -1.08
N ASP A 47 18.95 15.98 -2.27
CA ASP A 47 19.40 17.07 -3.17
C ASP A 47 18.83 18.44 -2.77
N SER A 48 17.94 18.46 -1.77
CA SER A 48 17.41 19.65 -1.11
C SER A 48 17.18 19.38 0.38
N PRO A 49 18.24 19.15 1.17
CA PRO A 49 18.14 18.60 2.52
C PRO A 49 17.30 19.47 3.46
N ASN A 50 16.39 18.84 4.20
CA ASN A 50 15.53 19.44 5.23
C ASN A 50 14.52 20.49 4.74
N THR A 51 14.52 20.83 3.46
CA THR A 51 13.63 21.87 2.90
C THR A 51 12.23 21.36 2.63
N GLY A 52 12.10 20.08 2.26
CA GLY A 52 10.88 19.48 1.75
C GLY A 52 10.58 19.84 0.29
N ILE A 53 11.49 20.58 -0.41
CA ILE A 53 11.26 21.03 -1.79
C ILE A 53 11.05 19.85 -2.74
N ALA A 54 11.86 18.79 -2.68
CA ALA A 54 11.71 17.66 -3.58
C ALA A 54 10.31 17.01 -3.48
N HIS A 55 9.81 16.79 -2.26
CA HIS A 55 8.48 16.24 -2.01
C HIS A 55 7.36 17.23 -2.40
N TYR A 56 7.50 18.49 -2.05
CA TYR A 56 6.51 19.49 -2.42
C TYR A 56 6.48 19.73 -3.93
N PHE A 57 7.63 19.68 -4.60
CA PHE A 57 7.71 19.75 -6.06
C PHE A 57 7.00 18.57 -6.72
N GLU A 58 7.11 17.37 -6.15
CA GLU A 58 6.36 16.20 -6.60
C GLU A 58 4.86 16.51 -6.68
N HIS A 59 4.26 17.09 -5.63
CA HIS A 59 2.86 17.51 -5.62
C HIS A 59 2.56 18.56 -6.72
N MET A 60 3.45 19.51 -6.91
CA MET A 60 3.24 20.57 -7.91
C MET A 60 3.26 20.05 -9.35
N MET A 61 3.88 18.91 -9.61
CA MET A 61 3.90 18.27 -10.93
C MET A 61 2.52 17.76 -11.40
N PHE A 62 1.53 17.74 -10.53
CA PHE A 62 0.15 17.41 -10.87
C PHE A 62 -0.73 18.64 -11.17
N LYS A 63 -0.20 19.85 -11.01
CA LYS A 63 -0.97 21.09 -11.18
C LYS A 63 -1.04 21.59 -12.64
N GLY A 64 -0.43 20.84 -13.56
CA GLY A 64 -0.45 21.11 -15.00
C GLY A 64 0.73 21.91 -15.50
N THR A 65 0.61 22.41 -16.72
CA THR A 65 1.68 23.08 -17.48
C THR A 65 1.22 24.43 -18.03
N GLU A 66 2.02 25.04 -18.88
CA GLU A 66 1.60 26.24 -19.63
C GLU A 66 0.39 25.96 -20.54
N GLN A 67 0.16 24.70 -20.92
CA GLN A 67 -0.90 24.26 -21.85
C GLN A 67 -2.05 23.50 -21.14
N ILE A 68 -1.77 22.86 -20.02
CA ILE A 68 -2.71 22.04 -19.25
C ILE A 68 -3.06 22.71 -17.95
N GLY A 69 -4.33 22.78 -17.57
CA GLY A 69 -4.79 23.29 -16.26
C GLY A 69 -5.07 24.80 -16.27
N THR A 70 -5.20 25.43 -17.43
CA THR A 70 -5.51 26.86 -17.55
C THR A 70 -6.38 27.15 -18.75
N THR A 71 -7.23 28.18 -18.63
CA THR A 71 -8.02 28.74 -19.73
C THR A 71 -7.24 29.82 -20.50
N ASP A 72 -6.33 30.55 -19.83
CA ASP A 72 -5.47 31.60 -20.40
C ASP A 72 -4.20 31.72 -19.58
N TYR A 73 -3.13 31.05 -20.03
CA TYR A 73 -1.84 31.09 -19.35
C TYR A 73 -1.17 32.48 -19.35
N ALA A 74 -1.36 33.29 -20.42
CA ALA A 74 -0.74 34.60 -20.50
C ALA A 74 -1.27 35.55 -19.40
N ALA A 75 -2.59 35.53 -19.19
CA ALA A 75 -3.23 36.28 -18.11
C ALA A 75 -2.92 35.71 -16.72
N GLU A 76 -2.95 34.37 -16.57
CA GLU A 76 -2.61 33.68 -15.31
C GLU A 76 -1.17 33.98 -14.89
N LYS A 77 -0.24 33.96 -15.82
CA LYS A 77 1.19 34.16 -15.58
C LYS A 77 1.51 35.48 -14.85
N VAL A 78 0.82 36.56 -15.18
CA VAL A 78 1.02 37.87 -14.53
C VAL A 78 0.75 37.79 -13.03
N LEU A 79 -0.29 37.03 -12.64
CA LEU A 79 -0.64 36.82 -11.23
C LEU A 79 0.31 35.84 -10.55
N LEU A 80 0.73 34.77 -11.25
CA LEU A 80 1.71 33.80 -10.73
C LEU A 80 3.07 34.46 -10.46
N ASP A 81 3.54 35.36 -11.34
CA ASP A 81 4.78 36.11 -11.15
C ASP A 81 4.67 37.06 -9.93
N ALA A 82 3.50 37.70 -9.73
CA ALA A 82 3.23 38.51 -8.55
C ALA A 82 3.20 37.71 -7.26
N ILE A 83 2.61 36.49 -7.29
CA ILE A 83 2.58 35.54 -6.16
C ILE A 83 4.03 35.13 -5.81
N GLU A 84 4.85 34.80 -6.81
CA GLU A 84 6.26 34.44 -6.58
C GLU A 84 7.01 35.57 -5.89
N ALA A 85 6.89 36.82 -6.39
CA ALA A 85 7.50 37.98 -5.76
C ALA A 85 7.09 38.17 -4.30
N LYS A 86 5.80 37.87 -3.97
CA LYS A 86 5.30 37.92 -2.59
C LYS A 86 5.86 36.80 -1.71
N TYR A 87 6.08 35.60 -2.23
CA TYR A 87 6.76 34.53 -1.48
C TYR A 87 8.22 34.88 -1.18
N GLU A 88 8.95 35.56 -2.09
CA GLU A 88 10.30 36.02 -1.84
C GLU A 88 10.30 37.16 -0.78
N GLU A 89 9.34 38.09 -0.83
CA GLU A 89 9.14 39.10 0.22
C GLU A 89 8.83 38.46 1.57
N LEU A 90 7.99 37.41 1.60
CA LEU A 90 7.64 36.67 2.80
C LEU A 90 8.87 35.99 3.41
N ALA A 91 9.69 35.34 2.58
CA ALA A 91 10.91 34.66 3.02
C ALA A 91 11.94 35.63 3.62
N ALA A 92 12.05 36.84 3.07
CA ALA A 92 12.97 37.91 3.56
C ALA A 92 12.44 38.62 4.83
N THR A 93 11.13 38.50 5.12
CA THR A 93 10.47 39.27 6.19
C THR A 93 10.50 38.50 7.52
N LYS A 94 11.04 39.10 8.59
CA LYS A 94 11.06 38.53 9.96
C LYS A 94 9.92 39.03 10.85
N ASN A 95 9.35 40.21 10.57
CA ASN A 95 8.26 40.76 11.37
C ASN A 95 6.97 39.98 11.21
N SER A 96 6.41 39.42 12.29
CA SER A 96 5.25 38.53 12.25
C SER A 96 3.99 39.20 11.68
N LYS A 97 3.72 40.46 12.01
CA LYS A 97 2.56 41.21 11.49
C LYS A 97 2.69 41.49 9.98
N ARG A 98 3.91 41.86 9.52
CA ARG A 98 4.16 42.03 8.07
C ARG A 98 4.05 40.70 7.32
N ARG A 99 4.57 39.61 7.90
CA ARG A 99 4.41 38.26 7.35
C ARG A 99 2.94 37.87 7.16
N GLU A 100 2.12 38.14 8.18
CA GLU A 100 0.67 37.87 8.11
C GLU A 100 -0.01 38.71 7.01
N ALA A 101 0.35 40.00 6.89
CA ALA A 101 -0.15 40.86 5.80
C ALA A 101 0.25 40.30 4.42
N ILE A 102 1.52 39.92 4.23
CA ILE A 102 2.01 39.35 2.96
C ILE A 102 1.27 38.05 2.64
N GLN A 103 1.03 37.20 3.63
CA GLN A 103 0.26 35.97 3.45
C GLN A 103 -1.19 36.23 3.00
N MET A 104 -1.82 37.30 3.49
CA MET A 104 -3.14 37.72 3.02
C MET A 104 -3.09 38.28 1.58
N GLU A 105 -2.06 39.06 1.23
CA GLU A 105 -1.83 39.51 -0.13
C GLU A 105 -1.63 38.32 -1.11
N ILE A 106 -0.88 37.29 -0.69
CA ILE A 106 -0.70 36.03 -1.47
C ILE A 106 -2.06 35.33 -1.66
N ASN A 107 -2.87 35.25 -0.61
CA ASN A 107 -4.19 34.61 -0.70
C ASN A 107 -5.11 35.34 -1.68
N GLU A 108 -5.14 36.68 -1.63
CA GLU A 108 -5.93 37.49 -2.56
C GLU A 108 -5.49 37.30 -4.02
N LEU A 109 -4.18 37.34 -4.28
CA LEU A 109 -3.63 37.06 -5.61
C LEU A 109 -3.94 35.63 -6.07
N SER A 110 -3.85 34.67 -5.18
CA SER A 110 -4.16 33.27 -5.48
C SER A 110 -5.64 33.04 -5.84
N ILE A 111 -6.56 33.74 -5.15
CA ILE A 111 -7.99 33.70 -5.49
C ILE A 111 -8.20 34.29 -6.91
N ARG A 112 -7.56 35.38 -7.25
CA ARG A 112 -7.65 35.97 -8.60
C ARG A 112 -7.02 35.05 -9.66
N ALA A 113 -5.87 34.42 -9.37
CA ALA A 113 -5.25 33.46 -10.29
C ALA A 113 -6.13 32.23 -10.54
N ALA A 114 -6.89 31.80 -9.54
CA ALA A 114 -7.84 30.69 -9.66
C ALA A 114 -8.97 30.94 -10.68
N ASP A 115 -9.20 32.19 -11.09
CA ASP A 115 -10.14 32.53 -12.16
C ASP A 115 -9.73 32.00 -13.54
N PHE A 116 -8.44 31.62 -13.71
CA PHE A 116 -7.93 31.01 -14.95
C PHE A 116 -7.70 29.51 -14.83
N VAL A 117 -7.81 28.93 -13.63
CA VAL A 117 -7.42 27.54 -13.36
C VAL A 117 -8.51 26.57 -13.79
N ILE A 118 -8.11 25.55 -14.54
CA ILE A 118 -8.87 24.33 -14.77
C ILE A 118 -8.35 23.29 -13.76
N PRO A 119 -9.05 23.04 -12.65
CA PRO A 119 -8.52 22.23 -11.55
C PRO A 119 -8.36 20.77 -11.95
N ASN A 120 -7.25 20.17 -11.53
CA ASN A 120 -6.94 18.74 -11.71
C ASN A 120 -7.05 18.24 -13.16
N GLU A 121 -6.87 19.13 -14.14
CA GLU A 121 -7.03 18.73 -15.54
C GLU A 121 -6.02 17.64 -15.92
N PHE A 122 -4.78 17.71 -15.42
CA PHE A 122 -3.79 16.66 -15.68
C PHE A 122 -4.27 15.28 -15.21
N ASP A 123 -4.79 15.18 -14.00
CA ASP A 123 -5.32 13.93 -13.43
C ASP A 123 -6.55 13.43 -14.18
N ARG A 124 -7.45 14.38 -14.56
CA ARG A 124 -8.63 14.07 -15.38
C ARG A 124 -8.22 13.50 -16.74
N LEU A 125 -7.19 14.08 -17.38
CA LEU A 125 -6.68 13.60 -18.67
C LEU A 125 -6.03 12.21 -18.53
N ILE A 126 -5.20 11.98 -17.53
CA ILE A 126 -4.65 10.65 -17.27
C ILE A 126 -5.78 9.63 -17.10
N THR A 127 -6.80 9.93 -16.31
CA THR A 127 -7.95 9.05 -16.07
C THR A 127 -8.78 8.84 -17.35
N LYS A 128 -9.05 9.90 -18.10
CA LYS A 128 -9.77 9.88 -19.37
C LYS A 128 -9.10 8.98 -20.39
N TYR A 129 -7.76 8.95 -20.43
CA TYR A 129 -6.96 8.11 -21.32
C TYR A 129 -6.49 6.83 -20.63
N GLY A 130 -7.40 6.16 -19.94
CA GLY A 130 -7.23 4.82 -19.42
C GLY A 130 -6.30 4.67 -18.23
N GLY A 131 -5.88 5.78 -17.64
CA GLY A 131 -5.01 5.77 -16.48
C GLY A 131 -5.71 5.34 -15.20
N SER A 132 -5.04 4.52 -14.41
CA SER A 132 -5.45 4.10 -13.08
C SER A 132 -4.25 4.01 -12.16
N LYS A 133 -4.46 3.95 -10.85
CA LYS A 133 -3.38 3.92 -9.85
C LYS A 133 -2.34 5.04 -10.03
N LEU A 134 -2.78 6.23 -10.51
CA LEU A 134 -1.91 7.39 -10.62
C LEU A 134 -1.33 7.72 -9.26
N ASN A 135 -0.02 7.75 -9.18
CA ASN A 135 0.71 8.04 -7.95
C ASN A 135 2.11 8.59 -8.24
N ALA A 136 2.72 9.15 -7.23
CA ALA A 136 4.13 9.54 -7.23
C ALA A 136 4.74 9.27 -5.88
N GLY A 137 6.07 9.32 -5.81
CA GLY A 137 6.78 9.15 -4.55
C GLY A 137 8.16 9.76 -4.59
N THR A 138 8.49 10.48 -3.54
CA THR A 138 9.82 11.04 -3.31
C THR A 138 10.56 10.20 -2.28
N SER A 139 11.73 9.69 -2.66
CA SER A 139 12.70 9.03 -1.78
C SER A 139 13.83 10.00 -1.41
N TYR A 140 14.87 9.48 -0.76
CA TYR A 140 16.10 10.25 -0.54
C TYR A 140 16.86 10.51 -1.84
N ASP A 141 16.91 9.52 -2.74
CA ASP A 141 17.79 9.52 -3.92
C ASP A 141 17.06 9.79 -5.23
N TYR A 142 15.73 9.65 -5.26
CA TYR A 142 14.94 9.77 -6.49
C TYR A 142 13.51 10.23 -6.23
N THR A 143 12.86 10.68 -7.29
CA THR A 143 11.42 10.92 -7.36
C THR A 143 10.86 10.11 -8.52
N VAL A 144 9.71 9.43 -8.33
CA VAL A 144 9.07 8.63 -9.35
C VAL A 144 7.61 9.06 -9.55
N TYR A 145 7.17 9.11 -10.79
CA TYR A 145 5.79 9.36 -11.21
C TYR A 145 5.33 8.16 -12.00
N HIS A 146 4.24 7.53 -11.63
CA HIS A 146 3.81 6.31 -12.29
C HIS A 146 2.29 6.13 -12.29
N ASN A 147 1.80 5.37 -13.25
CA ASN A 147 0.42 4.88 -13.28
C ASN A 147 0.30 3.64 -14.17
N LEU A 148 -0.83 2.94 -14.03
CA LEU A 148 -1.27 1.96 -15.02
C LEU A 148 -2.14 2.66 -16.06
N PHE A 149 -2.11 2.17 -17.31
CA PHE A 149 -3.02 2.64 -18.36
C PHE A 149 -3.32 1.53 -19.37
N SER A 150 -4.43 1.70 -20.12
CA SER A 150 -4.79 0.77 -21.17
C SER A 150 -3.91 0.99 -22.42
N PRO A 151 -3.43 -0.08 -23.08
CA PRO A 151 -2.44 -0.02 -24.17
C PRO A 151 -2.77 0.94 -25.31
N GLN A 152 -4.06 1.11 -25.63
CA GLN A 152 -4.57 1.95 -26.71
C GLN A 152 -4.24 3.43 -26.53
N TYR A 153 -3.93 3.85 -25.31
CA TYR A 153 -3.64 5.25 -24.95
C TYR A 153 -2.14 5.54 -24.78
N LEU A 154 -1.26 4.69 -25.31
CA LEU A 154 0.20 4.87 -25.17
C LEU A 154 0.67 6.25 -25.68
N GLU A 155 0.10 6.73 -26.81
CA GLU A 155 0.48 8.01 -27.39
C GLU A 155 0.04 9.18 -26.51
N GLN A 156 -1.22 9.18 -26.03
CA GLN A 156 -1.74 10.21 -25.11
C GLN A 156 -1.00 10.19 -23.78
N TRP A 157 -0.68 8.99 -23.27
CA TRP A 157 0.13 8.84 -22.06
C TRP A 157 1.52 9.45 -22.23
N ALA A 158 2.17 9.20 -23.36
CA ALA A 158 3.49 9.72 -23.64
C ALA A 158 3.50 11.25 -23.81
N GLU A 159 2.50 11.81 -24.51
CA GLU A 159 2.33 13.26 -24.64
C GLU A 159 2.11 13.94 -23.28
N LEU A 160 1.19 13.44 -22.46
CA LEU A 160 0.90 14.01 -21.13
C LEU A 160 2.13 13.97 -20.22
N ASN A 161 2.80 12.81 -20.17
CA ASN A 161 3.94 12.65 -19.25
C ASN A 161 5.20 13.39 -19.74
N SER A 162 5.41 13.57 -21.03
CA SER A 162 6.48 14.43 -21.53
C SER A 162 6.17 15.91 -21.34
N GLU A 163 4.94 16.37 -21.60
CA GLU A 163 4.53 17.77 -21.45
C GLU A 163 4.74 18.28 -20.03
N ARG A 164 4.30 17.53 -19.00
CA ARG A 164 4.52 17.97 -17.61
C ARG A 164 5.99 18.10 -17.21
N LEU A 165 6.93 17.43 -17.92
CA LEU A 165 8.35 17.49 -17.64
C LEU A 165 9.06 18.66 -18.35
N ILE A 166 8.36 19.31 -19.31
CA ILE A 166 8.95 20.39 -20.10
C ILE A 166 8.68 21.76 -19.46
N ARG A 167 7.41 22.06 -19.14
CA ARG A 167 6.98 23.38 -18.67
C ARG A 167 5.93 23.29 -17.55
N PRO A 168 6.27 22.70 -16.41
CA PRO A 168 5.34 22.64 -15.28
C PRO A 168 5.05 24.05 -14.74
N VAL A 169 3.81 24.28 -14.31
CA VAL A 169 3.37 25.56 -13.74
C VAL A 169 2.93 25.36 -12.30
N PHE A 170 3.43 26.19 -11.39
CA PHE A 170 3.16 26.08 -9.95
C PHE A 170 1.91 26.85 -9.54
N ARG A 171 0.79 26.53 -10.20
CA ARG A 171 -0.53 27.09 -9.84
C ARG A 171 -1.10 26.47 -8.58
N MET A 172 -2.04 27.13 -7.91
CA MET A 172 -2.63 26.68 -6.64
C MET A 172 -1.58 26.37 -5.56
N PHE A 173 -0.42 27.00 -5.62
CA PHE A 173 0.71 26.74 -4.74
C PHE A 173 0.34 26.83 -3.25
N GLN A 174 -0.40 27.87 -2.85
CA GLN A 174 -0.83 28.03 -1.46
C GLN A 174 -1.75 26.89 -1.00
N SER A 175 -2.73 26.50 -1.82
CA SER A 175 -3.66 25.42 -1.49
C SER A 175 -2.91 24.10 -1.32
N GLU A 176 -1.96 23.82 -2.22
CA GLU A 176 -1.16 22.60 -2.13
C GLU A 176 -0.21 22.60 -0.93
N LEU A 177 0.34 23.76 -0.55
CA LEU A 177 1.13 23.90 0.68
C LEU A 177 0.32 23.51 1.92
N GLU A 178 -0.94 23.91 1.96
CA GLU A 178 -1.84 23.53 3.04
C GLU A 178 -2.13 22.01 3.06
N THR A 179 -2.22 21.38 1.90
CA THR A 179 -2.32 19.92 1.77
C THR A 179 -1.07 19.21 2.30
N VAL A 180 0.13 19.71 1.99
CA VAL A 180 1.39 19.19 2.56
C VAL A 180 1.44 19.38 4.08
N TYR A 181 0.87 20.49 4.61
CA TYR A 181 0.74 20.66 6.07
C TYR A 181 -0.14 19.58 6.70
N GLU A 182 -1.25 19.23 6.06
CA GLU A 182 -2.11 18.14 6.54
C GLU A 182 -1.38 16.79 6.53
N GLU A 183 -0.64 16.51 5.46
CA GLU A 183 0.17 15.31 5.38
C GLU A 183 1.22 15.25 6.49
N LYS A 184 1.93 16.34 6.73
CA LYS A 184 2.90 16.43 7.83
C LYS A 184 2.25 16.20 9.18
N ASN A 185 1.10 16.83 9.45
CA ASN A 185 0.35 16.66 10.69
C ASN A 185 -0.11 15.21 10.87
N ARG A 186 -0.60 14.55 9.80
CA ARG A 186 -0.99 13.15 9.79
C ARG A 186 0.20 12.22 10.06
N ARG A 187 1.35 12.45 9.42
CA ARG A 187 2.59 11.69 9.67
C ARG A 187 3.04 11.82 11.13
N ASP A 188 2.93 13.01 11.71
CA ASP A 188 3.30 13.27 13.11
C ASP A 188 2.31 12.63 14.11
N ASP A 189 1.09 12.30 13.70
CA ASP A 189 0.14 11.54 14.51
C ASP A 189 0.44 10.03 14.53
N MET A 190 1.16 9.50 13.55
CA MET A 190 1.60 8.10 13.54
C MET A 190 2.65 7.84 14.62
N ILE A 191 2.41 6.78 15.41
CA ILE A 191 3.16 6.50 16.67
C ILE A 191 4.68 6.45 16.48
N LEU A 192 5.16 5.90 15.36
CA LEU A 192 6.58 5.61 15.15
C LEU A 192 7.34 6.66 14.33
N ASN A 193 6.66 7.48 13.52
CA ASN A 193 7.33 8.35 12.55
C ASN A 193 8.38 9.27 13.16
N ARG A 194 8.04 9.99 14.23
CA ARG A 194 9.01 10.85 14.92
C ARG A 194 10.19 10.08 15.52
N SER A 195 9.95 8.82 15.89
CA SER A 195 11.00 7.95 16.39
C SER A 195 11.95 7.52 15.29
N ILE A 196 11.40 7.24 14.08
CA ILE A 196 12.18 6.90 12.89
C ILE A 196 12.99 8.12 12.44
N GLU A 197 12.40 9.30 12.34
CA GLU A 197 13.10 10.55 12.00
C GLU A 197 14.30 10.76 12.95
N ARG A 198 14.08 10.59 14.26
CA ARG A 198 15.16 10.70 15.25
C ARG A 198 16.25 9.64 15.09
N LEU A 199 15.87 8.45 14.66
CA LEU A 199 16.79 7.36 14.39
C LEU A 199 17.64 7.67 13.14
N MET A 200 17.02 8.11 12.06
CA MET A 200 17.70 8.52 10.81
C MET A 200 18.70 9.65 11.08
N GLU A 201 18.29 10.65 11.87
CA GLU A 201 19.20 11.72 12.31
C GLU A 201 20.46 11.15 13.00
N LYS A 202 20.31 10.19 13.92
CA LYS A 202 21.44 9.58 14.62
C LYS A 202 22.29 8.68 13.74
N TYR A 203 21.68 8.02 12.76
CA TYR A 203 22.40 7.21 11.80
C TYR A 203 23.24 8.05 10.84
N PHE A 204 22.68 9.10 10.29
CA PHE A 204 23.25 9.73 9.09
C PHE A 204 23.82 11.14 9.29
N HIS A 205 23.52 11.84 10.41
CA HIS A 205 24.06 13.18 10.60
C HIS A 205 25.61 13.22 10.48
N PRO A 206 26.21 14.15 9.69
CA PRO A 206 25.58 15.30 9.02
C PRO A 206 25.09 15.04 7.58
N HIS A 207 25.07 13.80 7.10
CA HIS A 207 24.65 13.41 5.76
C HIS A 207 23.18 13.82 5.49
N PRO A 208 22.78 14.19 4.25
CA PRO A 208 21.40 14.52 3.89
C PRO A 208 20.34 13.50 4.27
N TYR A 209 20.64 12.20 4.31
CA TYR A 209 19.75 11.15 4.77
C TYR A 209 19.30 11.28 6.25
N ALA A 210 19.92 12.18 7.01
CA ALA A 210 19.52 12.50 8.37
C ALA A 210 18.21 13.28 8.48
N TYR A 211 17.76 13.91 7.40
CA TYR A 211 16.62 14.82 7.41
C TYR A 211 15.35 14.18 6.85
N PRO A 212 14.15 14.54 7.36
CA PRO A 212 12.91 14.00 6.86
C PRO A 212 12.63 14.42 5.41
N ILE A 213 12.13 13.51 4.61
CA ILE A 213 11.80 13.73 3.18
C ILE A 213 10.82 14.90 3.01
N ILE A 214 9.76 14.93 3.85
CA ILE A 214 8.76 16.00 3.81
C ILE A 214 9.30 17.38 4.29
N GLY A 215 10.53 17.42 4.80
CA GLY A 215 11.13 18.63 5.36
C GLY A 215 10.72 18.93 6.79
N SER A 216 11.35 19.96 7.37
CA SER A 216 11.03 20.47 8.70
C SER A 216 9.80 21.40 8.66
N ALA A 217 9.08 21.48 9.79
CA ALA A 217 7.96 22.41 9.92
C ALA A 217 8.37 23.87 9.74
N GLU A 218 9.59 24.23 10.11
CA GLU A 218 10.14 25.59 9.95
C GLU A 218 10.31 25.95 8.47
N ASN A 219 10.91 25.05 7.68
CA ASN A 219 11.12 25.28 6.24
C ASN A 219 9.79 25.27 5.48
N LEU A 220 8.84 24.39 5.83
CA LEU A 220 7.51 24.40 5.22
C LEU A 220 6.73 25.68 5.47
N LYS A 221 6.99 26.41 6.57
CA LYS A 221 6.40 27.74 6.82
C LYS A 221 7.01 28.86 5.97
N ASN A 222 8.12 28.59 5.30
CA ASN A 222 8.85 29.57 4.47
C ASN A 222 9.19 28.98 3.09
N PRO A 223 8.19 28.56 2.30
CA PRO A 223 8.45 27.99 0.99
C PRO A 223 8.99 29.06 0.03
N ARG A 224 9.92 28.65 -0.83
CA ARG A 224 10.51 29.52 -1.86
C ARG A 224 10.25 28.93 -3.25
N LEU A 225 9.45 29.64 -4.02
CA LEU A 225 9.17 29.24 -5.41
C LEU A 225 10.43 29.29 -6.28
N SER A 226 11.28 30.25 -6.08
CA SER A 226 12.56 30.40 -6.82
C SER A 226 13.47 29.18 -6.61
N GLU A 227 13.54 28.65 -5.38
CA GLU A 227 14.30 27.41 -5.10
C GLU A 227 13.68 26.18 -5.74
N MET A 228 12.34 26.10 -5.78
CA MET A 228 11.63 25.02 -6.45
C MET A 228 11.84 25.05 -7.96
N LYS A 229 11.80 26.25 -8.59
CA LYS A 229 12.14 26.44 -10.01
C LYS A 229 13.60 26.08 -10.31
N ARG A 230 14.52 26.40 -9.37
CA ARG A 230 15.93 26.01 -9.48
C ARG A 230 16.08 24.50 -9.42
N PHE A 231 15.40 23.83 -8.45
CA PHE A 231 15.40 22.37 -8.32
C PHE A 231 14.94 21.70 -9.61
N PHE A 232 13.85 22.17 -10.20
CA PHE A 232 13.37 21.68 -11.50
C PHE A 232 14.43 21.82 -12.59
N ARG A 233 14.95 23.04 -12.81
CA ARG A 233 15.94 23.30 -13.88
C ARG A 233 17.23 22.51 -13.72
N THR A 234 17.62 22.21 -12.48
CA THR A 234 18.85 21.46 -12.21
C THR A 234 18.68 19.97 -12.42
N TYR A 235 17.58 19.39 -11.95
CA TYR A 235 17.44 17.93 -11.84
C TYR A 235 16.49 17.30 -12.86
N TYR A 236 15.52 18.06 -13.40
CA TYR A 236 14.53 17.53 -14.35
C TYR A 236 15.04 17.73 -15.79
N VAL A 237 16.16 17.14 -16.07
CA VAL A 237 16.85 17.13 -17.37
C VAL A 237 16.95 15.70 -17.88
N SER A 238 16.90 15.50 -19.20
CA SER A 238 16.74 14.17 -19.80
C SER A 238 17.79 13.15 -19.36
N SER A 239 19.07 13.54 -19.25
CA SER A 239 20.13 12.61 -18.85
C SER A 239 20.10 12.22 -17.36
N ASN A 240 19.24 12.87 -16.55
CA ASN A 240 19.02 12.56 -15.15
C ASN A 240 17.71 11.82 -14.92
N MET A 241 17.06 11.34 -15.98
CA MET A 241 15.76 10.68 -15.90
C MET A 241 15.75 9.34 -16.65
N GLY A 242 14.85 8.45 -16.22
CA GLY A 242 14.54 7.20 -16.89
C GLY A 242 13.04 7.07 -17.13
N LEU A 243 12.71 6.62 -18.32
CA LEU A 243 11.38 6.19 -18.70
C LEU A 243 11.28 4.67 -18.62
N ILE A 244 10.30 4.16 -17.91
CA ILE A 244 10.06 2.73 -17.75
C ILE A 244 8.65 2.40 -18.24
N LEU A 245 8.54 1.48 -19.19
CA LEU A 245 7.29 0.88 -19.62
C LEU A 245 7.36 -0.64 -19.48
N SER A 246 6.34 -1.24 -18.89
CA SER A 246 6.21 -2.70 -18.78
C SER A 246 4.75 -3.09 -18.96
N GLY A 247 4.46 -4.02 -19.90
CA GLY A 247 3.11 -4.51 -20.15
C GLY A 247 2.77 -4.69 -21.60
N ASP A 248 1.49 -4.57 -21.90
CA ASP A 248 0.89 -4.91 -23.21
C ASP A 248 1.09 -3.80 -24.24
N PHE A 249 2.23 -3.80 -24.89
CA PHE A 249 2.53 -2.94 -26.03
C PHE A 249 3.54 -3.61 -26.98
N ASP A 250 3.57 -3.16 -28.23
CA ASP A 250 4.58 -3.52 -29.21
C ASP A 250 5.74 -2.51 -29.16
N THR A 251 6.93 -2.98 -28.87
CA THR A 251 8.15 -2.16 -28.72
C THR A 251 8.45 -1.36 -29.99
N ARG A 252 8.20 -1.94 -31.19
CA ARG A 252 8.46 -1.26 -32.48
C ARG A 252 7.52 -0.08 -32.71
N ARG A 253 6.31 -0.14 -32.15
CA ARG A 253 5.34 0.98 -32.18
C ARG A 253 5.59 1.98 -31.08
N ALA A 254 5.98 1.51 -29.90
CA ALA A 254 6.19 2.35 -28.71
C ALA A 254 7.42 3.26 -28.84
N LEU A 255 8.54 2.75 -29.32
CA LEU A 255 9.81 3.48 -29.39
C LEU A 255 9.72 4.78 -30.22
N PRO A 256 9.17 4.80 -31.45
CA PRO A 256 9.01 6.06 -32.20
C PRO A 256 8.10 7.09 -31.51
N ILE A 257 7.07 6.65 -30.80
CA ILE A 257 6.19 7.53 -30.00
C ILE A 257 7.01 8.18 -28.88
N ILE A 258 7.77 7.37 -28.16
CA ILE A 258 8.63 7.82 -27.05
C ILE A 258 9.70 8.80 -27.57
N GLU A 259 10.37 8.45 -28.66
CA GLU A 259 11.37 9.34 -29.28
C GLU A 259 10.76 10.70 -29.63
N ARG A 260 9.63 10.73 -30.32
CA ARG A 260 8.96 11.98 -30.71
C ARG A 260 8.56 12.83 -29.49
N THR A 261 8.04 12.20 -28.45
CA THR A 261 7.47 12.92 -27.30
C THR A 261 8.51 13.34 -26.27
N PHE A 262 9.38 12.42 -25.86
CA PHE A 262 10.33 12.66 -24.78
C PHE A 262 11.65 13.30 -25.23
N SER A 263 11.99 13.29 -26.54
CA SER A 263 13.15 14.03 -27.06
C SER A 263 13.00 15.55 -26.94
N ARG A 264 11.78 16.04 -26.69
CA ARG A 264 11.52 17.46 -26.41
C ARG A 264 12.05 17.93 -25.06
N ILE A 265 12.36 17.01 -24.14
CA ILE A 265 12.87 17.34 -22.81
C ILE A 265 14.31 17.88 -22.95
N PRO A 266 14.64 19.03 -22.30
CA PRO A 266 15.96 19.62 -22.41
C PRO A 266 17.06 18.68 -21.92
N ARG A 267 18.15 18.62 -22.69
CA ARG A 267 19.36 17.93 -22.28
C ARG A 267 20.09 18.74 -21.20
N GLY A 268 20.62 18.07 -20.21
CA GLY A 268 21.41 18.66 -19.16
C GLY A 268 22.03 17.60 -18.28
N VAL A 269 23.05 17.96 -17.54
CA VAL A 269 23.69 17.10 -16.52
C VAL A 269 23.68 17.88 -15.21
N PRO A 270 23.04 17.35 -14.15
CA PRO A 270 23.10 18.01 -12.85
C PRO A 270 24.52 18.16 -12.36
N ASP A 271 24.81 19.26 -11.69
CA ASP A 271 26.06 19.41 -10.98
C ASP A 271 26.22 18.33 -9.91
N ALA A 272 27.42 17.77 -9.79
CA ALA A 272 27.70 16.78 -8.76
C ALA A 272 27.51 17.39 -7.36
N ALA A 273 26.59 16.81 -6.57
CA ALA A 273 26.40 17.23 -5.19
C ALA A 273 27.67 17.00 -4.35
N PRO A 274 27.99 17.89 -3.40
CA PRO A 274 29.13 17.68 -2.51
C PRO A 274 28.96 16.37 -1.70
N THR A 275 29.96 15.51 -1.73
CA THR A 275 29.95 14.28 -0.94
C THR A 275 30.08 14.60 0.55
N VAL A 276 29.06 14.31 1.32
CA VAL A 276 29.05 14.47 2.77
C VAL A 276 29.37 13.14 3.44
N ARG A 277 30.49 13.10 4.17
CA ARG A 277 30.90 11.87 4.88
C ARG A 277 30.05 11.64 6.13
N ILE A 278 29.54 10.43 6.26
CA ILE A 278 28.85 9.98 7.47
C ILE A 278 29.86 9.74 8.59
N ARG A 279 29.59 10.27 9.78
CA ARG A 279 30.43 10.01 10.95
C ARG A 279 30.38 8.53 11.35
N PRO A 280 31.51 7.83 11.46
CA PRO A 280 31.50 6.44 11.96
C PRO A 280 31.08 6.38 13.43
N PHE A 281 30.44 5.30 13.83
CA PHE A 281 30.21 5.03 15.26
C PHE A 281 31.55 4.72 15.96
N ARG A 282 31.69 5.14 17.21
CA ARG A 282 32.87 4.88 18.05
C ARG A 282 32.44 4.05 19.24
N GLY A 283 32.75 2.75 19.18
CA GLY A 283 32.30 1.79 20.19
C GLY A 283 30.75 1.71 20.23
N ARG A 284 30.24 1.41 21.41
CA ARG A 284 28.81 1.33 21.68
C ARG A 284 28.22 2.72 21.97
N GLU A 285 27.78 3.43 20.96
CA GLU A 285 27.05 4.69 21.12
C GLU A 285 25.62 4.43 21.59
N ARG A 286 25.01 5.37 22.36
CA ARG A 286 23.68 5.19 22.93
C ARG A 286 22.72 6.30 22.52
N THR A 287 21.51 5.92 22.19
CA THR A 287 20.41 6.86 22.01
C THR A 287 19.11 6.32 22.59
N THR A 288 18.13 7.19 22.72
CA THR A 288 16.79 6.82 23.24
C THR A 288 15.76 7.30 22.27
N ILE A 289 14.83 6.42 21.89
CA ILE A 289 13.61 6.76 21.18
C ILE A 289 12.42 6.72 22.14
N LYS A 290 11.47 7.66 21.97
CA LYS A 290 10.25 7.74 22.76
C LYS A 290 9.09 7.17 21.97
N ILE A 291 8.43 6.14 22.51
CA ILE A 291 7.23 5.54 21.92
C ILE A 291 6.15 5.51 23.01
N PRO A 292 4.92 5.99 22.75
CA PRO A 292 3.87 6.12 23.77
C PRO A 292 3.16 4.79 24.08
N LEU A 293 3.92 3.68 24.10
CA LEU A 293 3.43 2.35 24.45
C LEU A 293 4.00 1.96 25.81
N PRO A 294 3.22 2.03 26.89
CA PRO A 294 3.66 1.58 28.21
C PRO A 294 3.85 0.05 28.22
N LEU A 295 4.70 -0.44 29.09
CA LEU A 295 5.07 -1.84 29.30
C LEU A 295 5.84 -2.50 28.13
N LEU A 296 5.84 -1.94 26.95
CA LEU A 296 6.68 -2.43 25.86
C LEU A 296 8.11 -1.94 26.05
N LYS A 297 9.03 -2.85 26.31
CA LYS A 297 10.47 -2.62 26.24
C LYS A 297 10.92 -2.97 24.82
N ALA A 298 11.84 -2.20 24.24
CA ALA A 298 12.49 -2.57 22.99
C ALA A 298 13.93 -2.02 22.99
N VAL A 299 14.80 -2.76 22.29
CA VAL A 299 16.16 -2.33 21.98
C VAL A 299 16.41 -2.54 20.50
N ALA A 300 17.31 -1.72 19.94
CA ALA A 300 17.87 -1.99 18.63
C ALA A 300 19.40 -1.85 18.68
N LEU A 301 20.07 -2.70 17.90
CA LEU A 301 21.48 -2.57 17.58
C LEU A 301 21.57 -2.12 16.13
N GLY A 302 22.13 -0.95 15.92
CA GLY A 302 22.25 -0.34 14.60
C GLY A 302 23.69 -0.35 14.11
N PHE A 303 23.90 -0.93 12.93
CA PHE A 303 25.20 -1.01 12.28
C PHE A 303 25.20 -0.20 10.99
N ARG A 304 26.37 0.23 10.53
CA ARG A 304 26.50 0.80 9.18
C ARG A 304 26.26 -0.30 8.15
N GLY A 305 25.37 -0.02 7.22
CA GLY A 305 25.16 -0.86 6.04
C GLY A 305 26.03 -0.37 4.87
N VAL A 306 25.72 -0.85 3.70
CA VAL A 306 26.46 -0.56 2.46
C VAL A 306 25.57 0.21 1.48
N PRO A 307 26.17 0.93 0.51
CA PRO A 307 25.41 1.46 -0.63
C PRO A 307 24.71 0.36 -1.42
N ALA A 308 23.64 0.71 -2.14
CA ALA A 308 22.81 -0.23 -2.88
C ALA A 308 23.53 -1.05 -3.96
N ASN A 309 24.62 -0.51 -4.52
CA ASN A 309 25.44 -1.18 -5.54
C ASN A 309 26.69 -1.86 -4.99
N HIS A 310 26.81 -2.00 -3.67
CA HIS A 310 28.00 -2.59 -3.04
C HIS A 310 28.05 -4.11 -3.22
N PRO A 311 29.23 -4.71 -3.59
CA PRO A 311 29.34 -6.14 -3.85
C PRO A 311 29.10 -7.05 -2.64
N ASP A 312 29.18 -6.54 -1.41
CA ASP A 312 28.89 -7.29 -0.19
C ASP A 312 27.38 -7.43 0.12
N GLN A 313 26.48 -6.72 -0.62
CA GLN A 313 25.04 -6.71 -0.33
C GLN A 313 24.43 -8.12 -0.37
N PRO A 314 24.65 -8.97 -1.40
CA PRO A 314 24.06 -10.30 -1.42
C PRO A 314 24.49 -11.20 -0.24
N ALA A 315 25.74 -11.09 0.18
CA ALA A 315 26.24 -11.86 1.33
C ALA A 315 25.65 -11.35 2.67
N LEU A 316 25.42 -10.03 2.78
CA LEU A 316 24.70 -9.44 3.93
C LEU A 316 23.24 -9.89 4.00
N ASP A 317 22.58 -10.03 2.85
CA ASP A 317 21.18 -10.52 2.80
C ASP A 317 21.10 -11.99 3.27
N VAL A 318 22.06 -12.81 2.91
CA VAL A 318 22.15 -14.20 3.43
C VAL A 318 22.45 -14.19 4.92
N ALA A 319 23.38 -13.34 5.39
CA ALA A 319 23.69 -13.21 6.83
C ALA A 319 22.45 -12.79 7.63
N ALA A 320 21.65 -11.87 7.09
CA ALA A 320 20.38 -11.48 7.66
C ALA A 320 19.38 -12.64 7.67
N GLY A 321 19.30 -13.44 6.59
CA GLY A 321 18.46 -14.64 6.48
C GLY A 321 18.80 -15.73 7.51
N ILE A 322 20.09 -15.90 7.85
CA ILE A 322 20.50 -16.82 8.93
C ILE A 322 19.98 -16.35 10.29
N LEU A 323 19.86 -15.04 10.48
CA LEU A 323 19.33 -14.48 11.72
C LEU A 323 17.80 -14.49 11.75
N ASN A 324 17.13 -14.17 10.64
CA ASN A 324 15.68 -14.06 10.56
C ASN A 324 15.20 -14.29 9.12
N ASN A 325 14.29 -15.21 8.92
CA ASN A 325 13.79 -15.57 7.59
C ASN A 325 12.28 -15.90 7.57
N SER A 326 11.70 -16.05 6.37
CA SER A 326 10.26 -16.28 6.19
C SER A 326 9.77 -17.62 6.75
N ASN A 327 10.64 -18.61 6.87
CA ASN A 327 10.31 -19.92 7.45
C ASN A 327 10.42 -19.97 8.99
N GLY A 328 10.87 -18.88 9.61
CA GLY A 328 11.02 -18.81 11.07
C GLY A 328 12.14 -19.69 11.64
N THR A 329 13.14 -20.06 10.84
CA THR A 329 14.26 -20.94 11.22
C THR A 329 15.50 -20.17 11.65
N GLY A 330 15.51 -18.84 11.48
CA GLY A 330 16.65 -17.99 11.84
C GLY A 330 16.95 -17.99 13.34
N TYR A 331 18.16 -17.60 13.70
CA TYR A 331 18.60 -17.60 15.09
C TYR A 331 17.79 -16.64 15.98
N LEU A 332 17.36 -15.49 15.46
CA LEU A 332 16.46 -14.59 16.18
C LEU A 332 15.03 -15.15 16.23
N ASP A 333 14.60 -15.87 15.17
CA ASP A 333 13.29 -16.53 15.13
C ASP A 333 13.19 -17.58 16.23
N ARG A 334 14.24 -18.40 16.43
CA ARG A 334 14.30 -19.38 17.51
C ARG A 334 14.15 -18.77 18.89
N LEU A 335 14.76 -17.59 19.13
CA LEU A 335 14.57 -16.89 20.41
C LEU A 335 13.11 -16.49 20.66
N MET A 336 12.33 -16.23 19.61
CA MET A 336 10.88 -15.99 19.73
C MET A 336 10.11 -17.28 19.97
N VAL A 337 10.39 -18.32 19.18
CA VAL A 337 9.78 -19.66 19.31
C VAL A 337 10.05 -20.28 20.68
N GLU A 338 11.28 -20.15 21.21
CA GLU A 338 11.68 -20.56 22.56
C GLU A 338 11.15 -19.63 23.65
N ARG A 339 10.44 -18.57 23.29
CA ARG A 339 9.87 -17.59 24.22
C ARG A 339 10.92 -16.84 25.06
N ARG A 340 12.11 -16.63 24.55
CA ARG A 340 13.15 -15.82 25.18
C ARG A 340 12.99 -14.33 24.87
N LEU A 341 12.48 -14.03 23.67
CA LEU A 341 12.05 -12.71 23.25
C LEU A 341 10.54 -12.73 22.90
N MET A 342 9.89 -11.59 22.93
CA MET A 342 8.53 -11.39 22.41
C MET A 342 8.54 -11.08 20.92
N GLY A 343 9.60 -10.44 20.44
CA GLY A 343 9.81 -10.11 19.03
C GLY A 343 11.30 -9.88 18.78
N ALA A 344 11.73 -10.26 17.59
CA ALA A 344 13.06 -9.93 17.09
C ALA A 344 13.02 -9.89 15.58
N MET A 345 13.75 -8.95 14.99
CA MET A 345 13.88 -8.82 13.55
C MET A 345 15.21 -8.15 13.20
N ILE A 346 15.73 -8.51 12.03
CA ILE A 346 16.81 -7.78 11.37
C ILE A 346 16.24 -7.12 10.12
N GLY A 347 16.64 -5.91 9.86
CA GLY A 347 16.27 -5.17 8.64
C GLY A 347 17.17 -3.98 8.46
N GLY A 348 17.10 -3.37 7.30
CA GLY A 348 17.93 -2.23 6.95
C GLY A 348 17.51 -1.65 5.62
N GLU A 349 18.22 -0.61 5.21
CA GLU A 349 18.04 0.02 3.90
C GLU A 349 19.40 0.36 3.32
N SER A 350 19.58 0.11 2.05
CA SER A 350 20.74 0.49 1.27
C SER A 350 20.36 1.56 0.27
N PHE A 351 20.65 2.83 0.61
CA PHE A 351 20.51 3.96 -0.28
C PHE A 351 21.70 4.05 -1.26
N ASN A 352 21.67 4.98 -2.20
CA ASN A 352 22.70 5.06 -3.23
C ASN A 352 24.10 5.38 -2.66
N GLU A 353 24.18 6.16 -1.58
CA GLU A 353 25.47 6.60 -1.00
C GLU A 353 25.84 5.85 0.27
N ALA A 354 24.89 5.28 0.99
CA ALA A 354 25.11 4.60 2.26
C ALA A 354 23.91 3.75 2.68
N GLY A 355 24.13 2.83 3.62
CA GLY A 355 23.07 2.02 4.19
C GLY A 355 23.13 1.91 5.71
N PHE A 356 22.11 1.28 6.26
CA PHE A 356 22.09 0.89 7.67
C PHE A 356 21.51 -0.51 7.84
N ILE A 357 21.92 -1.18 8.91
CA ILE A 357 21.36 -2.46 9.34
C ILE A 357 20.93 -2.30 10.79
N GLY A 358 19.69 -2.67 11.10
CA GLY A 358 19.12 -2.61 12.43
C GLY A 358 18.64 -3.98 12.90
N ILE A 359 19.04 -4.40 14.08
CA ILE A 359 18.50 -5.59 14.76
C ILE A 359 17.66 -5.12 15.93
N VAL A 360 16.37 -5.31 15.82
CA VAL A 360 15.39 -4.90 16.86
C VAL A 360 15.03 -6.13 17.70
N ALA A 361 14.95 -5.98 19.00
CA ALA A 361 14.43 -7.02 19.89
C ALA A 361 13.50 -6.44 20.97
N VAL A 362 12.43 -7.17 21.23
CA VAL A 362 11.43 -6.90 22.28
C VAL A 362 11.62 -7.96 23.36
N PRO A 363 12.28 -7.62 24.49
CA PRO A 363 12.42 -8.55 25.59
C PRO A 363 11.08 -8.82 26.26
N ARG A 364 10.91 -9.98 26.83
CA ARG A 364 9.73 -10.30 27.65
C ARG A 364 9.62 -9.35 28.84
N LEU A 365 8.43 -9.19 29.39
CA LEU A 365 8.17 -8.26 30.50
C LEU A 365 9.10 -8.49 31.69
N SER A 366 9.45 -9.75 31.98
CA SER A 366 10.38 -10.14 33.04
C SER A 366 11.87 -9.90 32.73
N HIS A 367 12.21 -9.64 31.47
CA HIS A 367 13.60 -9.49 31.00
C HIS A 367 14.01 -8.02 30.85
N THR A 368 15.30 -7.77 30.85
CA THR A 368 15.88 -6.43 30.69
C THR A 368 16.31 -6.18 29.24
N CYS A 369 16.40 -4.90 28.87
CA CYS A 369 17.00 -4.50 27.59
C CYS A 369 18.44 -5.00 27.42
N ARG A 370 19.23 -5.08 28.51
CA ARG A 370 20.60 -5.59 28.49
C ARG A 370 20.64 -7.12 28.23
N SER A 371 19.64 -7.85 28.74
CA SER A 371 19.57 -9.29 28.43
C SER A 371 19.23 -9.55 26.95
N ALA A 372 18.33 -8.75 26.35
CA ALA A 372 18.02 -8.85 24.92
C ALA A 372 19.25 -8.51 24.06
N GLU A 373 19.97 -7.43 24.39
CA GLU A 373 21.23 -7.08 23.72
C GLU A 373 22.23 -8.24 23.74
N ARG A 374 22.44 -8.90 24.90
CA ARG A 374 23.33 -10.06 25.01
C ARG A 374 22.85 -11.26 24.19
N MET A 375 21.54 -11.47 24.07
CA MET A 375 21.01 -12.52 23.21
C MET A 375 21.32 -12.23 21.74
N ILE A 376 21.08 -11.00 21.27
CA ILE A 376 21.43 -10.61 19.88
C ILE A 376 22.91 -10.85 19.61
N TRP A 377 23.79 -10.37 20.50
CA TRP A 377 25.24 -10.54 20.32
C TRP A 377 25.68 -12.01 20.27
N ARG A 378 25.05 -12.85 21.06
CA ARG A 378 25.37 -14.29 21.03
C ARG A 378 25.01 -14.90 19.66
N GLU A 379 23.86 -14.55 19.09
CA GLU A 379 23.47 -15.09 17.78
C GLU A 379 24.31 -14.47 16.64
N LEU A 380 24.72 -13.21 16.75
CA LEU A 380 25.65 -12.58 15.82
C LEU A 380 27.04 -13.29 15.85
N GLU A 381 27.57 -13.59 17.03
CA GLU A 381 28.84 -14.30 17.14
C GLU A 381 28.78 -15.71 16.52
N ARG A 382 27.65 -16.40 16.61
CA ARG A 382 27.44 -17.67 15.90
C ARG A 382 27.59 -17.52 14.39
N VAL A 383 26.93 -16.49 13.81
CA VAL A 383 27.07 -16.21 12.36
C VAL A 383 28.50 -15.86 11.99
N LYS A 384 29.19 -15.05 12.80
CA LYS A 384 30.60 -14.65 12.59
C LYS A 384 31.57 -15.82 12.68
N GLN A 385 31.24 -16.84 13.47
CA GLN A 385 32.03 -18.07 13.61
C GLN A 385 31.69 -19.13 12.54
N GLY A 386 30.67 -18.86 11.70
CA GLY A 386 30.20 -19.84 10.71
C GLY A 386 29.44 -21.01 11.33
N ASP A 387 28.87 -20.84 12.53
CA ASP A 387 28.09 -21.88 13.23
C ASP A 387 26.68 -21.98 12.60
N PHE A 388 26.64 -22.39 11.33
CA PHE A 388 25.43 -22.74 10.58
C PHE A 388 25.77 -23.80 9.55
N THR A 389 24.78 -24.65 9.24
CA THR A 389 24.99 -25.78 8.32
C THR A 389 24.94 -25.32 6.86
N ASP A 390 25.62 -26.08 5.98
CA ASP A 390 25.54 -25.86 4.53
C ASP A 390 24.11 -26.05 4.01
N GLU A 391 23.33 -26.91 4.66
CA GLU A 391 21.92 -27.11 4.34
C GLU A 391 21.12 -25.83 4.53
N ILE A 392 21.26 -25.16 5.69
CA ILE A 392 20.61 -23.86 5.96
C ILE A 392 21.10 -22.80 4.99
N PHE A 393 22.40 -22.71 4.76
CA PHE A 393 22.98 -21.77 3.82
C PHE A 393 22.41 -21.93 2.39
N ASN A 394 22.43 -23.16 1.86
CA ASN A 394 21.91 -23.45 0.52
C ASN A 394 20.37 -23.25 0.43
N SER A 395 19.65 -23.54 1.50
CA SER A 395 18.19 -23.33 1.52
C SER A 395 17.81 -21.85 1.47
N LEU A 396 18.58 -20.97 2.13
CA LEU A 396 18.36 -19.52 2.05
C LEU A 396 18.62 -18.98 0.64
N LYS A 397 19.65 -19.45 -0.04
CA LYS A 397 19.90 -19.10 -1.45
C LYS A 397 18.75 -19.53 -2.35
N ARG A 398 18.21 -20.73 -2.14
CA ARG A 398 17.05 -21.24 -2.88
C ARG A 398 15.78 -20.43 -2.59
N GLU A 399 15.58 -20.02 -1.34
CA GLU A 399 14.47 -19.13 -0.96
C GLU A 399 14.58 -17.77 -1.64
N GLN A 400 15.78 -17.16 -1.67
CA GLN A 400 16.00 -15.90 -2.36
C GLN A 400 15.72 -16.03 -3.87
N LEU A 401 16.24 -17.08 -4.52
CA LEU A 401 15.95 -17.33 -5.93
C LEU A 401 14.45 -17.47 -6.20
N ARG A 402 13.73 -18.27 -5.40
CA ARG A 402 12.28 -18.43 -5.55
C ARG A 402 11.56 -17.09 -5.41
N ARG A 403 11.94 -16.25 -4.46
CA ARG A 403 11.36 -14.92 -4.26
C ARG A 403 11.57 -14.04 -5.48
N HIS A 404 12.78 -13.95 -6.00
CA HIS A 404 13.07 -13.17 -7.21
C HIS A 404 12.27 -13.65 -8.44
N LEU A 405 12.17 -14.96 -8.64
CA LEU A 405 11.39 -15.51 -9.75
C LEU A 405 9.90 -15.18 -9.60
N THR A 406 9.36 -15.21 -8.37
CA THR A 406 7.95 -14.86 -8.10
C THR A 406 7.68 -13.36 -8.30
N GLU A 407 8.60 -12.49 -7.88
CA GLU A 407 8.49 -11.03 -8.05
C GLU A 407 8.50 -10.61 -9.53
N LEU A 408 9.12 -11.41 -10.41
CA LEU A 408 9.17 -11.14 -11.86
C LEU A 408 7.92 -11.61 -12.61
N GLU A 409 7.00 -12.33 -11.99
CA GLU A 409 5.81 -12.88 -12.66
C GLU A 409 4.76 -11.81 -12.98
N ASP A 410 4.60 -10.83 -12.10
CA ASP A 410 3.58 -9.80 -12.21
C ASP A 410 4.15 -8.49 -12.77
N ILE A 411 3.40 -7.85 -13.67
CA ILE A 411 3.80 -6.59 -14.33
C ILE A 411 4.08 -5.50 -13.27
N ASP A 412 3.21 -5.34 -12.27
CA ASP A 412 3.36 -4.29 -11.26
C ASP A 412 4.64 -4.52 -10.42
N SER A 413 4.87 -5.76 -9.94
CA SER A 413 6.04 -6.14 -9.13
C SER A 413 7.34 -6.01 -9.92
N ARG A 414 7.37 -6.50 -11.16
CA ARG A 414 8.51 -6.39 -12.06
C ARG A 414 8.85 -4.93 -12.36
N SER A 415 7.84 -4.10 -12.60
CA SER A 415 8.03 -2.67 -12.84
C SER A 415 8.63 -1.96 -11.63
N GLN A 416 8.25 -2.33 -10.41
CA GLN A 416 8.88 -1.79 -9.20
C GLN A 416 10.34 -2.20 -9.07
N ILE A 417 10.71 -3.40 -9.53
CA ILE A 417 12.13 -3.82 -9.61
C ILE A 417 12.87 -2.93 -10.61
N MET A 418 12.30 -2.69 -11.81
CA MET A 418 12.90 -1.81 -12.80
C MET A 418 13.10 -0.38 -12.26
N VAL A 419 12.09 0.21 -11.62
CA VAL A 419 12.18 1.53 -10.98
C VAL A 419 13.29 1.55 -9.92
N ARG A 420 13.36 0.53 -9.07
CA ARG A 420 14.40 0.41 -8.03
C ARG A 420 15.80 0.32 -8.63
N LEU A 421 16.00 -0.54 -9.62
CA LEU A 421 17.32 -0.72 -10.26
C LEU A 421 17.76 0.57 -10.94
N PHE A 422 16.89 1.19 -11.71
CA PHE A 422 17.20 2.46 -12.35
C PHE A 422 17.56 3.53 -11.29
N SER A 423 16.76 3.66 -10.23
CA SER A 423 17.02 4.63 -9.16
C SER A 423 18.34 4.38 -8.40
N GLN A 424 18.89 3.18 -8.49
CA GLN A 424 20.18 2.79 -7.93
C GLN A 424 21.35 2.95 -8.93
N GLY A 425 21.07 3.44 -10.14
CA GLY A 425 22.06 3.56 -11.21
C GLY A 425 22.53 2.20 -11.76
N LYS A 426 21.70 1.15 -11.65
CA LYS A 426 21.95 -0.19 -12.15
C LYS A 426 21.25 -0.41 -13.49
N THR A 427 21.84 -1.24 -14.33
CA THR A 427 21.23 -1.78 -15.55
C THR A 427 20.51 -3.10 -15.26
N TRP A 428 19.74 -3.61 -16.23
CA TRP A 428 19.17 -4.95 -16.13
C TRP A 428 20.25 -6.06 -16.18
N ALA A 429 21.36 -5.78 -16.87
CA ALA A 429 22.53 -6.66 -16.87
C ALA A 429 23.16 -6.77 -15.46
N ASP A 430 23.31 -5.65 -14.75
CA ASP A 430 23.80 -5.63 -13.37
C ASP A 430 22.92 -6.47 -12.42
N TYR A 431 21.60 -6.42 -12.61
CA TYR A 431 20.66 -7.24 -11.84
C TYR A 431 20.86 -8.74 -12.08
N ARG A 432 21.03 -9.15 -13.33
CA ARG A 432 21.33 -10.57 -13.66
C ARG A 432 22.66 -11.03 -13.07
N GLU A 433 23.70 -10.17 -13.12
CA GLU A 433 24.97 -10.46 -12.49
C GLU A 433 24.86 -10.53 -10.97
N GLU A 434 24.04 -9.68 -10.35
CA GLU A 434 23.79 -9.70 -8.91
C GLU A 434 23.13 -11.02 -8.49
N LEU A 435 22.17 -11.52 -9.25
CA LEU A 435 21.57 -12.84 -9.03
C LEU A 435 22.60 -13.97 -9.19
N ALA A 436 23.45 -13.92 -10.23
CA ALA A 436 24.51 -14.88 -10.42
C ALA A 436 25.56 -14.85 -9.29
N ARG A 437 25.93 -13.66 -8.80
CA ARG A 437 26.80 -13.51 -7.62
C ARG A 437 26.14 -14.07 -6.36
N ALA A 438 24.84 -13.84 -6.15
CA ALA A 438 24.11 -14.41 -5.02
C ALA A 438 24.08 -15.94 -5.08
N GLU A 439 23.96 -16.54 -6.27
CA GLU A 439 24.05 -17.99 -6.46
C GLU A 439 25.46 -18.54 -6.20
N ALA A 440 26.49 -17.78 -6.57
CA ALA A 440 27.90 -18.18 -6.40
C ALA A 440 28.46 -17.97 -4.97
N LEU A 441 27.69 -17.31 -4.06
CA LEU A 441 28.14 -17.06 -2.69
C LEU A 441 28.57 -18.32 -1.98
N THR A 442 29.63 -18.17 -1.18
CA THR A 442 30.16 -19.20 -0.29
C THR A 442 29.84 -18.90 1.17
N LYS A 443 29.98 -19.88 2.03
CA LYS A 443 29.81 -19.72 3.47
C LYS A 443 30.84 -18.73 4.05
N GLU A 444 32.04 -18.75 3.52
CA GLU A 444 33.17 -17.88 3.89
C GLU A 444 32.84 -16.40 3.59
N ASP A 445 32.14 -16.12 2.49
CA ASP A 445 31.66 -14.77 2.18
C ASP A 445 30.70 -14.23 3.23
N VAL A 446 29.77 -15.06 3.69
CA VAL A 446 28.84 -14.70 4.76
C VAL A 446 29.55 -14.43 6.07
N VAL A 447 30.51 -15.30 6.44
CA VAL A 447 31.35 -15.13 7.64
C VAL A 447 32.18 -13.84 7.55
N ARG A 448 32.78 -13.59 6.38
CA ARG A 448 33.58 -12.38 6.11
C ARG A 448 32.73 -11.11 6.31
N VAL A 449 31.55 -11.03 5.70
CA VAL A 449 30.68 -9.83 5.84
C VAL A 449 30.13 -9.69 7.26
N ALA A 450 29.77 -10.79 7.92
CA ALA A 450 29.32 -10.75 9.30
C ALA A 450 30.40 -10.17 10.24
N ASN A 451 31.65 -10.58 10.06
CA ASN A 451 32.76 -10.03 10.82
C ASN A 451 33.06 -8.56 10.48
N LYS A 452 32.91 -8.17 9.20
CA LYS A 452 33.16 -6.81 8.73
C LYS A 452 32.16 -5.81 9.25
N TYR A 453 30.87 -6.15 9.23
CA TYR A 453 29.78 -5.18 9.46
C TYR A 453 29.15 -5.28 10.85
N PHE A 454 29.11 -6.45 11.49
CA PHE A 454 28.60 -6.61 12.86
C PHE A 454 29.71 -6.48 13.90
N GLY A 455 30.40 -5.32 13.90
CA GLY A 455 31.50 -5.03 14.80
C GLY A 455 31.14 -4.35 16.10
N ALA A 456 32.14 -4.01 16.91
CA ALA A 456 31.97 -3.33 18.20
C ALA A 456 31.49 -1.85 18.07
N ASN A 457 31.57 -1.28 16.88
CA ASN A 457 31.12 0.09 16.57
C ASN A 457 29.66 0.11 16.12
N TYR A 458 28.73 0.33 17.04
CA TYR A 458 27.31 0.30 16.77
C TYR A 458 26.50 1.30 17.59
N LEU A 459 25.30 1.61 17.11
CA LEU A 459 24.33 2.43 17.81
C LEU A 459 23.39 1.54 18.65
N PHE A 460 23.46 1.64 19.96
CA PHE A 460 22.50 1.03 20.87
C PHE A 460 21.31 1.96 21.08
N VAL A 461 20.14 1.53 20.65
CA VAL A 461 18.89 2.27 20.75
C VAL A 461 18.02 1.66 21.85
N LYS A 462 17.57 2.48 22.80
CA LYS A 462 16.63 2.03 23.84
C LYS A 462 15.30 2.75 23.70
N LYS A 463 14.23 2.00 23.66
CA LYS A 463 12.87 2.55 23.75
C LYS A 463 12.57 3.00 25.18
N LYS A 464 12.08 4.24 25.32
CA LYS A 464 11.43 4.77 26.54
C LYS A 464 9.95 5.06 26.25
N THR A 465 9.10 4.92 27.27
CA THR A 465 7.72 5.36 27.16
C THR A 465 7.66 6.88 27.20
N GLY A 466 6.95 7.48 26.26
CA GLY A 466 6.81 8.93 26.12
C GLY A 466 6.61 9.34 24.67
N ARG A 467 6.31 10.61 24.45
CA ARG A 467 6.16 11.21 23.10
C ARG A 467 7.23 12.26 22.89
N TYR A 468 7.59 12.47 21.63
CA TYR A 468 8.30 13.68 21.21
C TYR A 468 7.31 14.83 21.12
N PRO A 469 7.75 16.07 21.41
CA PRO A 469 6.95 17.26 21.14
C PRO A 469 6.52 17.26 19.66
N LYS A 470 5.25 17.53 19.42
CA LYS A 470 4.72 17.70 18.07
C LYS A 470 4.66 19.19 17.76
N GLU A 471 5.18 19.56 16.60
CA GLU A 471 5.09 20.90 16.08
C GLU A 471 3.92 20.97 15.11
N ARG A 472 2.83 21.62 15.51
CA ARG A 472 1.63 21.77 14.71
C ARG A 472 1.84 22.86 13.66
N LEU A 473 1.64 22.52 12.42
CA LEU A 473 1.48 23.48 11.34
C LEU A 473 0.02 24.01 11.37
N LYS A 474 -0.14 25.27 11.77
CA LYS A 474 -1.43 25.95 11.72
C LYS A 474 -1.60 26.60 10.36
N LYS A 475 -2.76 26.45 9.76
CA LYS A 475 -3.16 27.22 8.60
C LYS A 475 -3.39 28.67 9.05
N PRO A 476 -2.90 29.67 8.31
CA PRO A 476 -3.44 31.04 8.41
C PRO A 476 -4.95 31.04 8.12
N GLY A 477 -5.66 32.07 8.56
CA GLY A 477 -7.11 32.20 8.32
C GLY A 477 -7.44 32.66 6.91
N PHE A 478 -7.00 31.89 5.90
CA PHE A 478 -7.18 32.20 4.49
C PHE A 478 -8.62 31.95 4.02
N ALA A 479 -9.09 32.77 3.07
CA ALA A 479 -10.28 32.48 2.31
C ALA A 479 -10.01 31.29 1.36
N PRO A 480 -10.99 30.37 1.15
CA PRO A 480 -10.84 29.27 0.21
C PRO A 480 -10.50 29.75 -1.21
N ILE A 481 -9.62 29.03 -1.89
CA ILE A 481 -9.26 29.28 -3.28
C ILE A 481 -10.10 28.32 -4.14
N VAL A 482 -11.21 28.80 -4.69
CA VAL A 482 -12.16 28.00 -5.46
C VAL A 482 -12.05 28.35 -6.95
N PRO A 483 -11.53 27.45 -7.80
CA PRO A 483 -11.50 27.66 -9.25
C PRO A 483 -12.89 27.78 -9.85
N LYS A 484 -13.09 28.67 -10.81
CA LYS A 484 -14.39 28.89 -11.46
C LYS A 484 -14.64 27.96 -12.66
N HIS A 485 -13.58 27.37 -13.21
CA HIS A 485 -13.63 26.59 -14.45
C HIS A 485 -13.43 25.08 -14.20
N ALA A 486 -14.17 24.51 -13.23
CA ALA A 486 -14.01 23.12 -12.84
C ALA A 486 -14.30 22.11 -13.98
N ASP A 487 -15.20 22.45 -14.91
CA ASP A 487 -15.63 21.59 -16.00
C ASP A 487 -15.07 22.00 -17.38
N ALA A 488 -14.25 23.06 -17.42
CA ALA A 488 -13.59 23.48 -18.65
C ALA A 488 -12.50 22.48 -19.09
N THR A 489 -12.11 22.55 -20.36
CA THR A 489 -10.99 21.85 -20.96
C THR A 489 -10.02 22.84 -21.59
N SER A 490 -8.74 22.50 -21.59
CA SER A 490 -7.72 23.29 -22.29
C SER A 490 -7.70 22.96 -23.79
N ALA A 491 -7.15 23.84 -24.59
CA ALA A 491 -6.90 23.58 -26.03
C ALA A 491 -6.00 22.34 -26.23
N TYR A 492 -5.13 22.02 -25.26
CA TYR A 492 -4.31 20.82 -25.29
C TYR A 492 -5.14 19.54 -25.07
N SER A 493 -6.13 19.58 -24.19
CA SER A 493 -7.09 18.49 -24.02
C SER A 493 -7.85 18.23 -25.33
N ASP A 494 -8.35 19.31 -25.98
CA ASP A 494 -9.07 19.21 -27.24
C ASP A 494 -8.18 18.67 -28.37
N TRP A 495 -6.89 18.95 -28.34
CA TRP A 495 -5.93 18.41 -29.29
C TRP A 495 -5.69 16.90 -29.06
N LEU A 496 -5.53 16.47 -27.80
CA LEU A 496 -5.38 15.06 -27.43
C LEU A 496 -6.61 14.24 -27.85
N ASP A 497 -7.82 14.81 -27.74
CA ASP A 497 -9.08 14.16 -28.13
C ASP A 497 -9.17 13.88 -29.65
N ARG A 498 -8.43 14.62 -30.48
CA ARG A 498 -8.37 14.41 -31.92
C ARG A 498 -7.39 13.31 -32.34
N MET A 499 -6.57 12.82 -31.40
CA MET A 499 -5.67 11.71 -31.71
C MET A 499 -6.47 10.43 -31.93
N PRO A 500 -6.16 9.64 -32.96
CA PRO A 500 -6.83 8.39 -33.19
C PRO A 500 -6.55 7.41 -32.06
N VAL A 501 -7.61 6.78 -31.55
CA VAL A 501 -7.52 5.76 -30.51
C VAL A 501 -8.32 4.54 -30.94
N GLU A 502 -7.73 3.38 -30.88
CA GLU A 502 -8.44 2.13 -31.03
C GLU A 502 -9.41 1.93 -29.85
N GLU A 503 -10.61 1.40 -30.11
CA GLU A 503 -11.58 1.10 -29.06
C GLU A 503 -10.99 0.11 -28.06
N VAL A 504 -11.05 0.46 -26.75
CA VAL A 504 -10.65 -0.46 -25.68
C VAL A 504 -11.63 -1.62 -25.64
N ARG A 505 -11.11 -2.83 -25.87
CA ARG A 505 -11.85 -4.09 -25.75
C ARG A 505 -11.39 -4.81 -24.50
N PRO A 506 -12.09 -4.66 -23.37
CA PRO A 506 -11.70 -5.27 -22.11
C PRO A 506 -11.60 -6.79 -22.23
N ARG A 507 -10.57 -7.34 -21.61
CA ARG A 507 -10.41 -8.77 -21.46
C ARG A 507 -11.18 -9.23 -20.21
N PHE A 508 -11.94 -10.30 -20.36
CA PHE A 508 -12.72 -10.90 -19.28
C PHE A 508 -12.19 -12.29 -18.94
N VAL A 509 -12.37 -12.72 -17.69
CA VAL A 509 -12.00 -14.07 -17.30
C VAL A 509 -13.03 -15.07 -17.87
N ASP A 510 -12.54 -16.11 -18.52
CA ASP A 510 -13.37 -17.20 -19.05
C ASP A 510 -13.41 -18.35 -18.04
N PHE A 511 -14.60 -18.62 -17.50
CA PHE A 511 -14.79 -19.64 -16.45
C PHE A 511 -14.53 -21.07 -16.93
N THR A 512 -14.41 -21.30 -18.24
CA THR A 512 -14.22 -22.60 -18.86
C THR A 512 -12.85 -22.78 -19.51
N HIS A 513 -12.28 -21.72 -20.09
CA HIS A 513 -11.02 -21.82 -20.85
C HIS A 513 -9.80 -21.33 -20.06
N ASP A 514 -9.97 -20.35 -19.15
CA ASP A 514 -8.83 -19.81 -18.37
C ASP A 514 -8.43 -20.74 -17.22
N VAL A 515 -9.34 -21.64 -16.78
CA VAL A 515 -9.07 -22.62 -15.72
C VAL A 515 -9.69 -23.96 -16.01
N GLN A 516 -9.00 -25.01 -15.65
CA GLN A 516 -9.60 -26.36 -15.58
C GLN A 516 -10.27 -26.53 -14.20
N THR A 517 -11.59 -26.77 -14.20
CA THR A 517 -12.35 -27.01 -12.95
C THR A 517 -12.66 -28.50 -12.82
N LEU A 518 -12.25 -29.12 -11.71
CA LEU A 518 -12.44 -30.53 -11.41
C LEU A 518 -13.14 -30.70 -10.05
N ARG A 519 -13.89 -31.75 -9.91
CA ARG A 519 -14.51 -32.17 -8.64
C ARG A 519 -14.12 -33.61 -8.32
N PRO A 520 -12.88 -33.83 -7.85
CA PRO A 520 -12.35 -35.19 -7.68
C PRO A 520 -12.91 -35.94 -6.51
N ALA A 521 -13.57 -35.28 -5.57
CA ALA A 521 -14.29 -35.89 -4.45
C ALA A 521 -15.43 -34.99 -3.97
N ASP A 522 -16.38 -35.54 -3.23
CA ASP A 522 -17.42 -34.74 -2.57
C ASP A 522 -16.78 -33.75 -1.60
N GLY A 523 -17.22 -32.50 -1.67
CA GLY A 523 -16.66 -31.38 -0.86
C GLY A 523 -15.30 -30.88 -1.31
N LEU A 524 -14.76 -31.31 -2.46
CA LEU A 524 -13.53 -30.76 -3.03
C LEU A 524 -13.75 -30.25 -4.45
N THR A 525 -13.59 -28.94 -4.64
CA THR A 525 -13.50 -28.33 -5.97
C THR A 525 -12.06 -27.92 -6.21
N LEU A 526 -11.44 -28.38 -7.31
CA LEU A 526 -10.07 -28.07 -7.68
C LEU A 526 -10.04 -27.26 -8.97
N TYR A 527 -9.44 -26.07 -8.90
CA TYR A 527 -9.12 -25.20 -10.02
C TYR A 527 -7.64 -25.34 -10.38
N ILE A 528 -7.35 -25.59 -11.65
CA ILE A 528 -5.97 -25.71 -12.16
C ILE A 528 -5.72 -24.61 -13.19
N THR A 529 -4.70 -23.80 -12.96
CA THR A 529 -4.20 -22.78 -13.86
C THR A 529 -2.73 -23.08 -14.22
N PRO A 530 -2.36 -23.13 -15.51
CA PRO A 530 -0.98 -23.43 -15.89
C PRO A 530 -0.07 -22.21 -15.57
N ASN A 531 1.10 -22.49 -14.95
CA ASN A 531 2.19 -21.53 -14.87
C ASN A 531 3.06 -21.67 -16.13
N ARG A 532 3.11 -20.63 -16.95
CA ARG A 532 3.92 -20.59 -18.19
C ARG A 532 5.21 -19.80 -18.02
N VAL A 533 5.46 -19.24 -16.84
CA VAL A 533 6.56 -18.29 -16.58
C VAL A 533 7.75 -19.01 -15.94
N ASN A 534 7.49 -19.86 -14.97
CA ASN A 534 8.55 -20.58 -14.23
C ASN A 534 8.00 -21.89 -13.62
N ASN A 535 8.87 -22.60 -12.89
CA ASN A 535 8.56 -23.90 -12.27
C ASN A 535 8.17 -23.77 -10.77
N ILE A 536 7.52 -22.67 -10.41
CA ILE A 536 7.02 -22.47 -9.04
C ILE A 536 5.55 -22.78 -9.01
N PHE A 537 5.15 -23.71 -8.12
CA PHE A 537 3.76 -23.97 -7.84
C PHE A 537 3.22 -23.14 -6.67
N THR A 538 1.91 -22.90 -6.72
CA THR A 538 1.12 -22.46 -5.56
C THR A 538 -0.10 -23.35 -5.47
N LEU A 539 -0.35 -23.89 -4.28
CA LEU A 539 -1.58 -24.62 -3.92
C LEU A 539 -2.24 -23.89 -2.76
N LYS A 540 -3.43 -23.31 -3.00
CA LYS A 540 -4.27 -22.69 -1.96
C LYS A 540 -5.41 -23.64 -1.65
N LEU A 541 -5.58 -24.02 -0.39
CA LEU A 541 -6.69 -24.87 0.11
C LEU A 541 -7.57 -23.98 0.99
N SER A 542 -8.71 -23.55 0.47
CA SER A 542 -9.66 -22.67 1.16
C SER A 542 -10.85 -23.48 1.69
N TYR A 543 -10.89 -23.63 3.00
CA TYR A 543 -11.93 -24.35 3.72
C TYR A 543 -13.09 -23.43 4.07
N ALA A 544 -14.34 -23.87 3.87
CA ALA A 544 -15.56 -23.08 4.07
C ALA A 544 -15.90 -22.88 5.55
N ILE A 545 -15.05 -22.17 6.26
CA ILE A 545 -15.25 -21.69 7.63
C ILE A 545 -14.43 -20.43 7.84
N GLY A 546 -15.07 -19.30 8.14
CA GLY A 546 -14.41 -18.00 8.28
C GLY A 546 -14.67 -17.31 9.61
N LEU A 547 -14.13 -16.09 9.75
CA LEU A 547 -14.19 -15.32 10.99
C LEU A 547 -15.61 -14.90 11.40
N ILE A 548 -16.57 -14.83 10.47
CA ILE A 548 -17.98 -14.54 10.81
C ILE A 548 -18.59 -15.71 11.56
N GLU A 549 -18.33 -16.94 11.13
CA GLU A 549 -18.83 -18.15 11.76
C GLU A 549 -18.05 -18.49 13.04
N GLU A 550 -16.71 -18.39 12.98
CA GLU A 550 -15.81 -18.83 14.05
C GLU A 550 -14.68 -17.78 14.31
N PRO A 551 -14.93 -16.78 15.14
CA PRO A 551 -13.95 -15.73 15.43
C PRO A 551 -12.63 -16.21 16.05
N ARG A 552 -12.61 -17.43 16.69
CA ARG A 552 -11.38 -18.01 17.25
C ARG A 552 -10.35 -18.40 16.19
N LEU A 553 -10.74 -18.47 14.91
CA LEU A 553 -9.81 -18.66 13.79
C LEU A 553 -8.71 -17.59 13.79
N LYS A 554 -8.99 -16.38 14.28
CA LYS A 554 -7.96 -15.32 14.43
C LYS A 554 -6.83 -15.72 15.38
N LEU A 555 -7.14 -16.47 16.44
CA LEU A 555 -6.11 -17.01 17.35
C LEU A 555 -5.45 -18.25 16.77
N LEU A 556 -6.24 -19.10 16.11
CA LEU A 556 -5.79 -20.32 15.48
C LEU A 556 -4.69 -20.05 14.45
N THR A 557 -4.89 -19.06 13.56
CA THR A 557 -3.90 -18.70 12.53
C THR A 557 -2.57 -18.18 13.10
N GLY A 558 -2.57 -17.61 14.30
CA GLY A 558 -1.36 -17.25 15.02
C GLY A 558 -0.74 -18.38 15.84
N TYR A 559 -1.50 -19.45 16.14
CA TYR A 559 -1.06 -20.51 17.03
C TYR A 559 -0.54 -21.74 16.27
N ILE A 560 -1.33 -22.26 15.31
CA ILE A 560 -1.00 -23.49 14.57
C ILE A 560 0.40 -23.44 13.91
N PRO A 561 0.80 -22.32 13.24
CA PRO A 561 2.13 -22.24 12.63
C PRO A 561 3.31 -22.33 13.62
N LEU A 562 3.06 -22.19 14.91
CA LEU A 562 4.11 -22.30 15.95
C LEU A 562 4.32 -23.75 16.42
N LEU A 563 3.49 -24.70 15.96
CA LEU A 563 3.43 -26.06 16.49
C LEU A 563 4.26 -27.02 15.63
N GLY A 564 4.49 -28.19 16.18
CA GLY A 564 4.99 -29.38 15.51
C GLY A 564 4.00 -30.53 15.64
N THR A 565 4.48 -31.74 15.29
CA THR A 565 3.75 -33.01 15.50
C THR A 565 4.42 -33.82 16.62
N ALA A 566 3.93 -35.04 16.87
CA ALA A 566 4.59 -35.95 17.79
C ALA A 566 5.97 -36.41 17.30
N SER A 567 6.16 -36.53 15.99
CA SER A 567 7.39 -37.02 15.34
C SER A 567 8.26 -35.91 14.76
N LEU A 568 7.72 -34.71 14.54
CA LEU A 568 8.41 -33.61 13.86
C LEU A 568 8.25 -32.32 14.67
N THR A 569 9.33 -31.83 15.23
CA THR A 569 9.33 -30.56 15.98
C THR A 569 9.08 -29.38 15.02
N PHE A 570 8.71 -28.19 15.56
CA PHE A 570 8.61 -26.96 14.81
C PHE A 570 9.86 -26.71 13.95
N ASP A 571 11.03 -26.72 14.58
CA ASP A 571 12.31 -26.46 13.89
C ASP A 571 12.56 -27.48 12.77
N ALA A 572 12.32 -28.76 12.99
CA ALA A 572 12.51 -29.81 11.98
C ALA A 572 11.55 -29.66 10.80
N LEU A 573 10.25 -29.33 11.06
CA LEU A 573 9.26 -29.05 10.03
C LEU A 573 9.68 -27.88 9.14
N HIS A 574 9.96 -26.74 9.76
CA HIS A 574 10.28 -25.51 9.03
C HIS A 574 11.65 -25.57 8.33
N THR A 575 12.65 -26.25 8.92
CA THR A 575 13.92 -26.54 8.25
C THR A 575 13.70 -27.42 7.02
N ARG A 576 12.84 -28.46 7.11
CA ARG A 576 12.56 -29.31 5.96
C ARG A 576 11.83 -28.57 4.85
N LEU A 577 10.80 -27.73 5.19
CA LEU A 577 10.15 -26.85 4.22
C LEU A 577 11.16 -25.92 3.53
N GLN A 578 12.04 -25.30 4.30
CA GLN A 578 13.07 -24.41 3.77
C GLN A 578 14.05 -25.14 2.85
N THR A 579 14.48 -26.35 3.20
CA THR A 579 15.34 -27.20 2.35
C THR A 579 14.67 -27.55 1.02
N LEU A 580 13.35 -27.80 1.03
CA LEU A 580 12.55 -28.00 -0.19
C LEU A 580 12.33 -26.72 -0.99
N GLY A 581 12.70 -25.55 -0.46
CA GLY A 581 12.41 -24.24 -1.05
C GLY A 581 10.91 -23.88 -0.98
N SER A 582 10.21 -24.47 -0.03
CA SER A 582 8.76 -24.35 0.13
C SER A 582 8.39 -23.48 1.32
N THR A 583 7.18 -22.88 1.27
CA THR A 583 6.58 -22.12 2.38
C THR A 583 5.16 -22.61 2.64
N LEU A 584 4.72 -22.44 3.88
CA LEU A 584 3.39 -22.76 4.36
C LEU A 584 2.81 -21.59 5.11
N ASP A 585 1.70 -21.03 4.62
CA ASP A 585 0.98 -19.92 5.23
C ASP A 585 -0.44 -20.37 5.62
N LEU A 586 -0.90 -19.92 6.80
CA LEU A 586 -2.25 -20.15 7.28
C LEU A 586 -2.92 -18.83 7.59
N THR A 587 -4.00 -18.52 6.88
CA THR A 587 -4.76 -17.27 7.01
C THR A 587 -6.25 -17.55 7.16
N ALA A 588 -7.00 -16.59 7.72
CA ALA A 588 -8.46 -16.66 7.76
C ALA A 588 -9.04 -15.29 7.38
N ASP A 589 -10.05 -15.30 6.54
CA ASP A 589 -10.88 -14.15 6.20
C ASP A 589 -12.32 -14.33 6.74
N GLU A 590 -13.24 -13.45 6.31
CA GLU A 590 -14.63 -13.51 6.76
C GLU A 590 -15.32 -14.85 6.48
N TYR A 591 -14.94 -15.55 5.38
CA TYR A 591 -15.64 -16.70 4.83
C TYR A 591 -14.81 -17.97 4.81
N SER A 592 -13.49 -17.90 4.88
CA SER A 592 -12.62 -19.06 4.70
C SER A 592 -11.40 -19.10 5.64
N LEU A 593 -10.96 -20.31 5.94
CA LEU A 593 -9.63 -20.64 6.44
C LEU A 593 -8.80 -21.14 5.26
N THR A 594 -7.69 -20.45 4.95
CA THR A 594 -6.86 -20.78 3.78
C THR A 594 -5.49 -21.26 4.20
N LEU A 595 -5.11 -22.45 3.72
CA LEU A 595 -3.76 -23.01 3.78
C LEU A 595 -3.11 -22.82 2.41
N LYS A 596 -2.03 -22.01 2.36
CA LYS A 596 -1.29 -21.73 1.12
C LYS A 596 0.08 -22.38 1.17
N ILE A 597 0.38 -23.18 0.16
CA ILE A 597 1.66 -23.86 -0.03
C ILE A 597 2.28 -23.32 -1.31
N THR A 598 3.55 -22.88 -1.25
CA THR A 598 4.30 -22.41 -2.42
C THR A 598 5.67 -23.08 -2.44
N GLY A 599 6.14 -23.52 -3.60
CA GLY A 599 7.44 -24.18 -3.72
C GLY A 599 7.81 -24.45 -5.19
N PHE A 600 8.93 -25.11 -5.41
CA PHE A 600 9.31 -25.57 -6.74
C PHE A 600 8.55 -26.85 -7.11
N ASP A 601 8.12 -26.97 -8.38
CA ASP A 601 7.40 -28.14 -8.88
C ASP A 601 8.17 -29.46 -8.66
N THR A 602 9.50 -29.41 -8.66
CA THR A 602 10.36 -30.58 -8.34
C THR A 602 10.21 -31.10 -6.93
N ALA A 603 9.79 -30.25 -5.98
CA ALA A 603 9.60 -30.58 -4.57
C ALA A 603 8.12 -30.79 -4.21
N PHE A 604 7.20 -30.78 -5.17
CA PHE A 604 5.75 -30.79 -4.95
C PHE A 604 5.30 -31.96 -4.07
N ASP A 605 5.66 -33.20 -4.44
CA ASP A 605 5.18 -34.40 -3.74
C ASP A 605 5.68 -34.44 -2.29
N GLU A 606 6.99 -34.21 -2.07
CA GLU A 606 7.58 -34.19 -0.74
C GLU A 606 7.00 -33.06 0.12
N THR A 607 6.75 -31.90 -0.48
CA THR A 607 6.14 -30.76 0.23
C THR A 607 4.72 -31.09 0.68
N LEU A 608 3.89 -31.68 -0.19
CA LEU A 608 2.52 -32.04 0.16
C LEU A 608 2.47 -33.14 1.23
N GLU A 609 3.32 -34.16 1.14
CA GLU A 609 3.42 -35.19 2.16
C GLU A 609 3.83 -34.63 3.52
N LEU A 610 4.82 -33.72 3.54
CA LEU A 610 5.27 -33.07 4.76
C LEU A 610 4.17 -32.21 5.39
N VAL A 611 3.48 -31.40 4.59
CA VAL A 611 2.39 -30.52 5.06
C VAL A 611 1.17 -31.34 5.50
N SER A 612 0.80 -32.38 4.78
CA SER A 612 -0.29 -33.29 5.15
C SER A 612 0.00 -33.99 6.47
N GLY A 613 1.23 -34.48 6.66
CA GLY A 613 1.68 -35.05 7.93
C GLY A 613 1.61 -34.07 9.09
N PHE A 614 1.92 -32.78 8.83
CA PHE A 614 1.75 -31.72 9.83
C PHE A 614 0.26 -31.46 10.13
N VAL A 615 -0.58 -31.27 9.11
CA VAL A 615 -2.01 -30.97 9.26
C VAL A 615 -2.73 -32.06 10.06
N SER A 616 -2.44 -33.33 9.77
CA SER A 616 -3.06 -34.47 10.45
C SER A 616 -2.49 -34.70 11.84
N GLY A 617 -1.19 -34.45 12.03
CA GLY A 617 -0.43 -34.81 13.23
C GLY A 617 -0.17 -33.67 14.21
N VAL A 618 -0.62 -32.44 13.92
CA VAL A 618 -0.35 -31.26 14.76
C VAL A 618 -0.72 -31.50 16.22
N LYS A 619 0.20 -31.14 17.14
CA LYS A 619 0.06 -31.35 18.58
C LYS A 619 0.10 -30.04 19.34
N ALA A 620 -0.85 -29.89 20.28
CA ALA A 620 -0.94 -28.70 21.13
C ALA A 620 0.30 -28.55 22.04
N ASP A 621 0.73 -27.28 22.19
CA ASP A 621 1.78 -26.85 23.12
C ASP A 621 1.31 -25.58 23.83
N ASP A 622 0.85 -25.72 25.08
CA ASP A 622 0.37 -24.60 25.88
C ASP A 622 1.46 -23.57 26.22
N ALA A 623 2.74 -23.97 26.13
CA ALA A 623 3.84 -23.03 26.26
C ALA A 623 3.85 -22.00 25.10
N LYS A 624 3.52 -22.41 23.89
CA LYS A 624 3.41 -21.51 22.72
C LYS A 624 2.18 -20.59 22.83
N LEU A 625 1.09 -21.08 23.40
CA LEU A 625 -0.13 -20.28 23.60
C LEU A 625 0.11 -19.03 24.48
N LYS A 626 1.03 -19.12 25.44
CA LYS A 626 1.42 -17.95 26.24
C LYS A 626 2.04 -16.82 25.43
N THR A 627 2.56 -17.07 24.26
CA THR A 627 3.05 -16.03 23.33
C THR A 627 1.87 -15.19 22.82
N LEU A 628 0.78 -15.85 22.38
CA LEU A 628 -0.42 -15.15 21.93
C LEU A 628 -1.04 -14.27 23.06
N VAL A 629 -0.97 -14.74 24.31
CA VAL A 629 -1.45 -13.94 25.46
C VAL A 629 -0.61 -12.66 25.64
N ASP A 630 0.69 -12.78 25.51
CA ASP A 630 1.58 -11.62 25.65
C ASP A 630 1.39 -10.64 24.47
N ASP A 631 1.24 -11.15 23.25
CA ASP A 631 0.97 -10.37 22.03
C ASP A 631 -0.38 -9.66 22.12
N ALA A 632 -1.44 -10.39 22.52
CA ALA A 632 -2.78 -9.81 22.70
C ALA A 632 -2.78 -8.70 23.77
N ARG A 633 -1.98 -8.85 24.82
CA ARG A 633 -1.83 -7.80 25.87
C ARG A 633 -1.18 -6.53 25.34
N VAL A 634 -0.17 -6.67 24.46
CA VAL A 634 0.52 -5.53 23.83
C VAL A 634 -0.38 -4.89 22.79
N ALA A 635 -0.99 -5.68 21.92
CA ALA A 635 -1.90 -5.23 20.88
C ALA A 635 -3.09 -4.45 21.45
N ASN A 636 -3.73 -4.96 22.50
CA ASN A 636 -4.84 -4.27 23.19
C ASN A 636 -4.46 -2.88 23.70
N LYS A 637 -3.22 -2.71 24.21
CA LYS A 637 -2.73 -1.40 24.66
C LYS A 637 -2.31 -0.47 23.54
N ALA A 638 -1.82 -1.01 22.44
CA ALA A 638 -1.43 -0.25 21.25
C ALA A 638 -2.66 0.29 20.52
N PHE A 639 -3.71 -0.50 20.45
CA PHE A 639 -4.97 -0.18 19.75
C PHE A 639 -5.52 1.21 20.13
N PHE A 640 -5.65 1.51 21.43
CA PHE A 640 -6.16 2.81 21.91
C PHE A 640 -5.17 3.98 21.77
N LYS A 641 -4.06 3.79 21.05
CA LYS A 641 -3.12 4.85 20.70
C LYS A 641 -3.20 5.22 19.22
N SER A 642 -3.92 4.44 18.41
CA SER A 642 -4.16 4.65 16.99
C SER A 642 -5.58 5.19 16.79
N ASN A 643 -5.71 6.43 16.32
CA ASN A 643 -7.02 7.00 15.98
C ASN A 643 -7.67 6.26 14.80
N ASN A 644 -6.90 5.75 13.84
CA ASN A 644 -7.41 4.96 12.72
C ASN A 644 -8.05 3.65 13.22
N GLU A 645 -7.33 2.86 14.04
CA GLU A 645 -7.84 1.57 14.52
C GLU A 645 -9.10 1.75 15.40
N VAL A 646 -9.11 2.78 16.24
CA VAL A 646 -10.27 3.11 17.08
C VAL A 646 -11.45 3.56 16.23
N ALA A 647 -11.21 4.37 15.19
CA ALA A 647 -12.26 4.83 14.29
C ALA A 647 -12.85 3.67 13.46
N GLU A 648 -12.01 2.76 13.00
CA GLU A 648 -12.44 1.54 12.30
C GLU A 648 -13.33 0.68 13.19
N ALA A 649 -12.93 0.44 14.44
CA ALA A 649 -13.72 -0.38 15.36
C ALA A 649 -15.06 0.27 15.71
N LEU A 650 -15.08 1.58 15.94
CA LEU A 650 -16.32 2.30 16.20
C LEU A 650 -17.22 2.32 14.95
N PHE A 651 -16.65 2.50 13.77
CA PHE A 651 -17.39 2.46 12.52
C PHE A 651 -17.98 1.07 12.24
N GLU A 652 -17.22 0.03 12.50
CA GLU A 652 -17.64 -1.37 12.40
C GLU A 652 -18.82 -1.65 13.37
N PHE A 653 -18.74 -1.14 14.60
CA PHE A 653 -19.84 -1.20 15.56
C PHE A 653 -21.08 -0.46 15.09
N VAL A 654 -20.93 0.71 14.51
CA VAL A 654 -22.06 1.48 13.97
C VAL A 654 -22.73 0.74 12.82
N GLN A 655 -21.98 0.00 11.99
CA GLN A 655 -22.55 -0.77 10.88
C GLN A 655 -23.23 -2.08 11.33
N TYR A 656 -22.62 -2.82 12.27
CA TYR A 656 -23.01 -4.20 12.56
C TYR A 656 -23.45 -4.43 14.02
N GLY A 657 -23.38 -3.41 14.88
CA GLY A 657 -23.75 -3.53 16.29
C GLY A 657 -23.01 -4.67 17.01
N PRO A 658 -23.74 -5.59 17.68
CA PRO A 658 -23.11 -6.72 18.38
C PRO A 658 -22.41 -7.74 17.45
N GLU A 659 -22.70 -7.72 16.15
CA GLU A 659 -22.03 -8.57 15.15
C GLU A 659 -20.69 -7.98 14.65
N SER A 660 -20.27 -6.82 15.17
CA SER A 660 -18.97 -6.22 14.88
C SER A 660 -17.83 -7.21 15.21
N GLN A 661 -16.87 -7.34 14.28
CA GLN A 661 -15.69 -8.19 14.50
C GLN A 661 -14.87 -7.78 15.74
N PHE A 662 -14.94 -6.52 16.15
CA PHE A 662 -14.23 -6.02 17.33
C PHE A 662 -14.93 -6.42 18.64
N LEU A 663 -16.21 -6.82 18.59
CA LEU A 663 -16.97 -7.34 19.72
C LEU A 663 -17.03 -8.89 19.72
N THR A 664 -17.10 -9.53 18.57
CA THR A 664 -17.19 -10.99 18.44
C THR A 664 -15.85 -11.70 18.64
N ARG A 665 -14.73 -11.01 18.35
CA ARG A 665 -13.38 -11.57 18.53
C ARG A 665 -13.10 -11.97 19.98
N PRO A 666 -12.23 -12.97 20.20
CA PRO A 666 -11.84 -13.36 21.56
C PRO A 666 -11.19 -12.19 22.31
N SER A 667 -11.74 -11.86 23.48
CA SER A 667 -11.18 -10.85 24.38
C SER A 667 -9.84 -11.31 24.99
N LEU A 668 -9.06 -10.40 25.56
CA LEU A 668 -7.85 -10.77 26.30
C LEU A 668 -8.14 -11.78 27.43
N ARG A 669 -9.34 -11.76 28.03
CA ARG A 669 -9.78 -12.72 29.03
C ARG A 669 -9.98 -14.10 28.42
N ASP A 670 -10.57 -14.17 27.22
CA ASP A 670 -10.82 -15.43 26.48
C ASP A 670 -9.48 -16.04 26.05
N VAL A 671 -8.57 -15.22 25.47
CA VAL A 671 -7.21 -15.65 25.08
C VAL A 671 -6.41 -16.25 26.24
N LYS A 672 -6.60 -15.74 27.46
CA LYS A 672 -5.96 -16.29 28.67
C LYS A 672 -6.55 -17.63 29.15
N ARG A 673 -7.78 -17.93 28.78
CA ARG A 673 -8.51 -19.12 29.24
C ARG A 673 -8.49 -20.27 28.25
N ILE A 674 -8.37 -19.95 26.95
CA ILE A 674 -8.36 -20.96 25.89
C ILE A 674 -7.20 -21.92 26.08
N LYS A 675 -7.41 -23.19 25.76
CA LYS A 675 -6.36 -24.23 25.81
C LYS A 675 -5.89 -24.54 24.39
N GLY A 676 -4.62 -24.84 24.24
CA GLY A 676 -4.05 -25.18 22.94
C GLY A 676 -4.76 -26.35 22.25
N ARG A 677 -5.23 -27.35 23.01
CA ARG A 677 -5.99 -28.48 22.46
C ARG A 677 -7.30 -28.02 21.78
N GLU A 678 -7.97 -27.01 22.31
CA GLU A 678 -9.23 -26.51 21.75
C GLU A 678 -9.00 -25.88 20.37
N LEU A 679 -7.88 -25.15 20.19
CA LEU A 679 -7.49 -24.59 18.89
C LEU A 679 -7.03 -25.67 17.89
N VAL A 680 -6.36 -26.71 18.37
CA VAL A 680 -5.98 -27.85 17.51
C VAL A 680 -7.22 -28.67 17.09
N GLU A 681 -8.18 -28.89 17.97
CA GLU A 681 -9.45 -29.54 17.65
C GLU A 681 -10.25 -28.69 16.65
N LEU A 682 -10.30 -27.38 16.85
CA LEU A 682 -10.92 -26.45 15.90
C LEU A 682 -10.23 -26.51 14.53
N PHE A 683 -8.89 -26.52 14.47
CA PHE A 683 -8.14 -26.67 13.24
C PHE A 683 -8.49 -27.97 12.50
N ARG A 684 -8.49 -29.11 13.22
CA ARG A 684 -8.87 -30.42 12.66
C ARG A 684 -10.29 -30.44 12.13
N HIS A 685 -11.20 -29.74 12.82
CA HIS A 685 -12.59 -29.60 12.34
C HIS A 685 -12.65 -28.74 11.08
N ALA A 686 -11.93 -27.60 11.08
CA ALA A 686 -11.92 -26.66 9.95
C ALA A 686 -11.39 -27.28 8.65
N VAL A 687 -10.28 -28.03 8.71
CA VAL A 687 -9.68 -28.67 7.53
C VAL A 687 -10.44 -29.89 6.99
N ARG A 688 -11.53 -30.29 7.65
CA ARG A 688 -12.47 -31.35 7.19
C ARG A 688 -13.71 -30.78 6.50
N ARG A 689 -13.87 -29.45 6.53
CA ARG A 689 -14.96 -28.75 5.82
C ARG A 689 -14.75 -28.82 4.32
N GLU A 690 -15.79 -28.47 3.57
CA GLU A 690 -15.65 -28.28 2.11
C GLU A 690 -14.46 -27.40 1.78
N CYS A 691 -13.71 -27.83 0.76
CA CYS A 691 -12.48 -27.22 0.32
C CYS A 691 -12.56 -26.78 -1.15
N THR A 692 -12.23 -25.52 -1.39
CA THR A 692 -11.89 -25.05 -2.73
C THR A 692 -10.38 -24.97 -2.86
N ALA A 693 -9.81 -25.80 -3.72
CA ALA A 693 -8.37 -25.85 -3.98
C ALA A 693 -8.03 -25.10 -5.27
N HIS A 694 -6.97 -24.29 -5.23
CA HIS A 694 -6.46 -23.54 -6.38
C HIS A 694 -4.99 -23.91 -6.60
N TYR A 695 -4.73 -24.65 -7.67
CA TYR A 695 -3.37 -24.98 -8.08
C TYR A 695 -2.95 -24.09 -9.26
N CYS A 696 -1.76 -23.54 -9.16
CA CYS A 696 -1.07 -22.88 -10.26
C CYS A 696 0.37 -23.39 -10.32
N GLY A 697 0.76 -24.06 -11.41
CA GLY A 697 2.07 -24.67 -11.58
C GLY A 697 2.21 -25.32 -12.95
N THR A 698 3.30 -26.08 -13.17
CA THR A 698 3.59 -26.74 -14.46
C THR A 698 3.21 -28.22 -14.49
N LEU A 699 2.78 -28.79 -13.34
CA LEU A 699 2.54 -30.23 -13.26
C LEU A 699 1.23 -30.65 -13.96
N PRO A 700 1.17 -31.89 -14.52
CA PRO A 700 -0.05 -32.41 -15.13
C PRO A 700 -1.21 -32.50 -14.12
N ALA A 701 -2.43 -32.26 -14.61
CA ALA A 701 -3.63 -32.22 -13.79
C ALA A 701 -3.86 -33.53 -13.00
N GLU A 702 -3.62 -34.69 -13.63
CA GLU A 702 -3.80 -35.98 -12.99
C GLU A 702 -2.90 -36.15 -11.76
N ARG A 703 -1.63 -35.69 -11.85
CA ARG A 703 -0.70 -35.72 -10.72
C ARG A 703 -1.16 -34.80 -9.57
N VAL A 704 -1.61 -33.60 -9.92
CA VAL A 704 -2.13 -32.64 -8.94
C VAL A 704 -3.36 -33.17 -8.22
N VAL A 705 -4.30 -33.78 -8.97
CA VAL A 705 -5.52 -34.42 -8.43
C VAL A 705 -5.14 -35.54 -7.48
N ASP A 706 -4.33 -36.54 -7.95
CA ASP A 706 -3.91 -37.67 -7.14
C ASP A 706 -3.27 -37.24 -5.82
N ARG A 707 -2.33 -36.33 -5.88
CA ARG A 707 -1.63 -35.85 -4.69
C ARG A 707 -2.50 -35.04 -3.76
N THR A 708 -3.36 -34.16 -4.30
CA THR A 708 -4.28 -33.36 -3.47
C THR A 708 -5.29 -34.26 -2.76
N LEU A 709 -5.85 -35.26 -3.43
CA LEU A 709 -6.74 -36.22 -2.83
C LEU A 709 -6.09 -37.04 -1.71
N ARG A 710 -4.87 -37.55 -1.93
CA ARG A 710 -4.16 -38.35 -0.91
C ARG A 710 -3.81 -37.52 0.33
N CYS A 711 -3.47 -36.23 0.14
CA CYS A 711 -2.96 -35.40 1.21
C CYS A 711 -4.05 -34.61 1.95
N PHE A 712 -5.13 -34.20 1.25
CA PHE A 712 -6.07 -33.18 1.74
C PHE A 712 -7.54 -33.49 1.41
N SER A 713 -7.93 -34.75 1.39
CA SER A 713 -9.35 -35.12 1.19
C SER A 713 -10.22 -34.51 2.28
N PRO A 714 -11.35 -33.86 1.92
CA PRO A 714 -12.35 -33.41 2.88
C PRO A 714 -12.90 -34.56 3.68
N GLY A 715 -13.31 -34.31 4.93
CA GLY A 715 -13.97 -35.30 5.75
C GLY A 715 -15.43 -35.53 5.29
N PRO A 716 -16.08 -36.64 5.77
CA PRO A 716 -17.47 -36.91 5.46
C PRO A 716 -18.46 -35.86 5.97
N ASP A 717 -18.01 -34.97 6.88
CA ASP A 717 -18.80 -33.87 7.42
C ASP A 717 -18.76 -32.63 6.53
N GLY A 718 -18.16 -32.71 5.34
CA GLY A 718 -17.88 -31.62 4.42
C GLY A 718 -19.09 -31.01 3.70
N ARG A 719 -20.32 -31.23 4.18
CA ARG A 719 -21.51 -30.59 3.60
C ARG A 719 -21.60 -29.15 4.03
N ILE A 720 -21.76 -28.29 3.04
CA ILE A 720 -21.83 -26.82 3.13
C ILE A 720 -23.10 -26.40 3.85
N ALA A 721 -23.00 -25.29 4.65
CA ALA A 721 -24.15 -24.41 4.82
C ALA A 721 -24.54 -23.79 3.46
N ALA A 722 -25.81 -23.94 3.06
CA ALA A 722 -26.32 -23.53 1.75
C ALA A 722 -26.08 -22.02 1.46
N VAL A 723 -25.79 -21.22 2.47
CA VAL A 723 -25.53 -19.77 2.38
C VAL A 723 -24.36 -19.42 3.31
N ALA A 724 -23.30 -18.79 2.77
CA ALA A 724 -22.24 -18.24 3.60
C ALA A 724 -22.82 -17.18 4.58
N PRO A 725 -22.38 -17.17 5.83
CA PRO A 725 -22.89 -16.24 6.83
C PRO A 725 -22.64 -14.79 6.38
N TYR A 726 -23.61 -13.91 6.63
CA TYR A 726 -23.52 -12.51 6.30
C TYR A 726 -23.95 -11.67 7.51
N ARG A 727 -23.17 -10.63 7.83
CA ARG A 727 -23.45 -9.76 8.97
C ARG A 727 -24.60 -8.79 8.67
N ARG A 728 -25.51 -8.61 9.64
CA ARG A 728 -26.68 -7.74 9.48
C ARG A 728 -26.31 -6.28 9.71
N LEU A 729 -26.77 -5.43 8.80
CA LEU A 729 -26.61 -3.98 8.94
C LEU A 729 -27.60 -3.42 9.98
N VAL A 730 -27.09 -2.51 10.83
CA VAL A 730 -27.91 -1.80 11.81
C VAL A 730 -28.66 -0.67 11.12
N SER A 731 -29.96 -0.53 11.37
CA SER A 731 -30.80 0.57 10.93
C SER A 731 -30.92 1.64 12.01
N TYR A 732 -31.05 2.90 11.58
CA TYR A 732 -31.17 4.06 12.45
C TYR A 732 -32.43 4.86 12.11
N ASP A 733 -33.20 5.25 13.14
CA ASP A 733 -34.45 6.01 13.02
C ASP A 733 -34.24 7.51 12.87
N ARG A 734 -33.07 8.02 13.25
CA ARG A 734 -32.67 9.43 13.23
C ARG A 734 -31.17 9.61 13.00
N PRO A 735 -30.74 10.78 12.53
CA PRO A 735 -29.31 11.08 12.42
C PRO A 735 -28.62 11.04 13.78
N ARG A 736 -27.41 10.47 13.82
CA ARG A 736 -26.57 10.37 15.04
C ARG A 736 -25.13 10.73 14.76
N VAL A 737 -24.47 11.26 15.80
CA VAL A 737 -23.03 11.54 15.78
C VAL A 737 -22.36 10.76 16.92
N TYR A 738 -21.73 9.66 16.61
CA TYR A 738 -20.89 8.91 17.56
C TYR A 738 -19.55 9.60 17.73
N LEU A 739 -19.27 10.10 18.93
CA LEU A 739 -18.08 10.89 19.21
C LEU A 739 -17.19 10.20 20.24
N TYR A 740 -15.98 9.82 19.81
CA TYR A 740 -14.96 9.27 20.69
C TYR A 740 -13.77 10.21 20.83
N HIS A 741 -13.43 10.58 22.08
CA HIS A 741 -12.40 11.58 22.37
C HIS A 741 -11.00 10.98 22.47
N MET A 742 -10.08 11.48 21.62
CA MET A 742 -8.64 11.22 21.69
C MET A 742 -7.87 12.55 21.77
N PRO A 743 -7.39 12.96 22.96
CA PRO A 743 -6.87 14.32 23.18
C PRO A 743 -5.56 14.65 22.46
N ASP A 744 -4.78 13.64 22.13
CA ASP A 744 -3.39 13.78 21.69
C ASP A 744 -3.19 13.71 20.17
N VAL A 745 -4.28 13.69 19.40
CA VAL A 745 -4.22 13.63 17.92
C VAL A 745 -4.52 14.99 17.29
N PHE A 746 -3.89 15.27 16.18
CA PHE A 746 -4.11 16.49 15.40
C PHE A 746 -5.28 16.38 14.45
N GLN A 747 -5.48 15.18 13.90
CA GLN A 747 -6.54 14.91 12.95
C GLN A 747 -7.68 14.13 13.57
N ASN A 748 -8.90 14.50 13.19
CA ASN A 748 -10.09 13.73 13.44
C ASN A 748 -10.36 12.83 12.23
N ILE A 749 -10.70 11.58 12.50
CA ILE A 749 -11.17 10.61 11.53
C ILE A 749 -12.69 10.66 11.52
N ILE A 750 -13.27 10.79 10.37
CA ILE A 750 -14.72 10.87 10.16
C ILE A 750 -15.15 9.76 9.21
N TYR A 751 -16.14 8.97 9.64
CA TYR A 751 -16.89 8.07 8.77
C TYR A 751 -18.35 8.50 8.71
N VAL A 752 -18.97 8.25 7.58
CA VAL A 752 -20.42 8.36 7.39
C VAL A 752 -20.97 7.01 7.04
N TYR A 753 -22.08 6.65 7.65
CA TYR A 753 -22.81 5.42 7.40
C TYR A 753 -24.28 5.74 7.13
N MET A 754 -24.82 5.27 6.03
CA MET A 754 -26.25 5.32 5.73
C MET A 754 -26.71 3.92 5.29
N PRO A 755 -27.54 3.24 6.08
CA PRO A 755 -28.19 2.00 5.63
C PRO A 755 -29.20 2.31 4.55
N CYS A 756 -29.18 1.56 3.46
CA CYS A 756 -29.98 1.78 2.27
C CYS A 756 -30.79 0.54 1.92
N GLN A 757 -31.77 0.71 1.01
CA GLN A 757 -32.62 -0.38 0.54
C GLN A 757 -31.81 -1.42 -0.27
N PRO A 758 -32.31 -2.65 -0.39
CA PRO A 758 -31.77 -3.63 -1.31
C PRO A 758 -31.72 -3.13 -2.76
N LEU A 759 -30.76 -3.64 -3.54
CA LEU A 759 -30.68 -3.41 -4.99
C LEU A 759 -30.72 -4.78 -5.68
N PRO A 760 -31.94 -5.28 -6.00
CA PRO A 760 -32.10 -6.65 -6.49
C PRO A 760 -31.72 -6.81 -7.97
N THR A 761 -31.75 -5.74 -8.75
CA THR A 761 -31.45 -5.81 -10.19
C THR A 761 -30.00 -5.47 -10.50
N LEU A 762 -29.45 -6.06 -11.55
CA LEU A 762 -28.09 -5.74 -12.01
C LEU A 762 -28.00 -4.26 -12.42
N HIS A 763 -29.01 -3.70 -13.07
CA HIS A 763 -29.03 -2.31 -13.50
C HIS A 763 -28.87 -1.33 -12.31
N GLU A 764 -29.62 -1.52 -11.21
CA GLU A 764 -29.47 -0.71 -10.01
C GLU A 764 -28.07 -0.83 -9.39
N ARG A 765 -27.49 -2.04 -9.40
CA ARG A 765 -26.14 -2.30 -8.88
C ARG A 765 -25.07 -1.63 -9.74
N HIS A 766 -25.18 -1.71 -11.05
CA HIS A 766 -24.27 -1.04 -11.99
C HIS A 766 -24.40 0.50 -11.89
N THR A 767 -25.62 1.01 -11.67
CA THR A 767 -25.82 2.45 -11.42
C THR A 767 -25.16 2.88 -10.10
N ALA A 768 -25.22 2.04 -9.06
CA ALA A 768 -24.52 2.27 -7.78
C ALA A 768 -22.98 2.33 -7.94
N ASP A 769 -22.41 1.50 -8.82
CA ASP A 769 -20.97 1.53 -9.12
C ASP A 769 -20.60 2.84 -9.82
N LEU A 770 -21.36 3.25 -10.83
CA LEU A 770 -21.11 4.49 -11.56
C LEU A 770 -21.36 5.75 -10.68
N PHE A 771 -22.40 5.72 -9.83
CA PHE A 771 -22.62 6.74 -8.79
C PHE A 771 -21.42 6.84 -7.84
N SER A 772 -20.87 5.72 -7.38
CA SER A 772 -19.71 5.70 -6.47
C SER A 772 -18.51 6.37 -7.11
N LEU A 773 -18.25 6.09 -8.38
CA LEU A 773 -17.17 6.70 -9.16
C LEU A 773 -17.38 8.22 -9.30
N TYR A 774 -18.61 8.66 -9.57
CA TYR A 774 -18.95 10.08 -9.69
C TYR A 774 -18.83 10.80 -8.35
N PHE A 775 -19.39 10.23 -7.29
CA PHE A 775 -19.56 10.90 -6.00
C PHE A 775 -18.25 10.92 -5.19
N GLY A 776 -17.57 9.79 -5.05
CA GLY A 776 -16.50 9.72 -4.05
C GLY A 776 -15.30 8.82 -4.37
N GLU A 777 -15.25 8.11 -5.48
CA GLU A 777 -14.10 7.27 -5.83
C GLU A 777 -13.21 7.96 -6.89
N GLY A 778 -11.92 8.10 -6.56
CA GLY A 778 -10.92 8.69 -7.46
C GLY A 778 -10.81 10.22 -7.37
N MET A 779 -9.78 10.76 -8.04
CA MET A 779 -9.42 12.17 -7.95
C MET A 779 -10.40 13.12 -8.67
N SER A 780 -11.19 12.59 -9.61
CA SER A 780 -12.20 13.35 -10.35
C SER A 780 -13.56 13.40 -9.63
N SER A 781 -13.73 12.70 -8.51
CA SER A 781 -14.98 12.61 -7.79
C SER A 781 -15.36 13.93 -7.09
N LEU A 782 -16.66 14.14 -6.85
CA LEU A 782 -17.17 15.33 -6.18
C LEU A 782 -16.54 15.53 -4.80
N MET A 783 -16.45 14.46 -3.98
CA MET A 783 -15.84 14.55 -2.65
C MET A 783 -14.38 14.98 -2.70
N PHE A 784 -13.61 14.42 -3.63
CA PHE A 784 -12.19 14.77 -3.75
C PHE A 784 -12.03 16.24 -4.16
N GLN A 785 -12.78 16.71 -5.15
CA GLN A 785 -12.71 18.08 -5.63
C GLN A 785 -13.18 19.10 -4.57
N GLU A 786 -14.35 18.89 -4.00
CA GLU A 786 -14.97 19.84 -3.09
C GLU A 786 -14.29 19.92 -1.71
N ILE A 787 -13.84 18.79 -1.17
CA ILE A 787 -13.30 18.73 0.18
C ILE A 787 -11.77 18.92 0.18
N ARG A 788 -11.07 18.23 -0.73
CA ARG A 788 -9.60 18.27 -0.76
C ARG A 788 -9.09 19.43 -1.61
N GLU A 789 -9.42 19.46 -2.90
CA GLU A 789 -8.77 20.36 -3.84
C GLU A 789 -9.18 21.83 -3.65
N PHE A 790 -10.49 22.08 -3.54
CA PHE A 790 -10.96 23.47 -3.47
C PHE A 790 -10.86 24.08 -2.07
N ARG A 791 -10.95 23.25 -1.02
CA ARG A 791 -11.00 23.74 0.36
C ARG A 791 -9.86 23.26 1.23
N SER A 792 -9.02 22.35 0.74
CA SER A 792 -7.89 21.75 1.49
C SER A 792 -8.29 21.29 2.91
N LEU A 793 -9.51 20.76 3.06
CA LEU A 793 -10.04 20.36 4.37
C LEU A 793 -9.59 18.96 4.78
N ALA A 794 -9.22 18.11 3.81
CA ALA A 794 -8.78 16.75 4.06
C ALA A 794 -7.65 16.35 3.09
N TYR A 795 -6.71 15.53 3.56
CA TYR A 795 -5.71 14.92 2.68
C TYR A 795 -6.28 13.73 1.91
N TYR A 796 -7.09 12.92 2.57
CA TYR A 796 -7.74 11.75 1.97
C TYR A 796 -9.25 11.82 2.23
N THR A 797 -10.01 11.59 1.19
CA THR A 797 -11.48 11.51 1.21
C THR A 797 -11.95 10.47 0.22
N SER A 798 -13.00 9.74 0.56
CA SER A 798 -13.66 8.79 -0.34
C SER A 798 -15.11 8.57 0.07
N GLY A 799 -15.96 8.19 -0.89
CA GLY A 799 -17.33 7.82 -0.63
C GLY A 799 -17.81 6.83 -1.66
N ALA A 800 -18.53 5.79 -1.23
CA ALA A 800 -19.00 4.76 -2.14
C ALA A 800 -20.25 4.05 -1.61
N TYR A 801 -21.04 3.57 -2.55
CA TYR A 801 -22.15 2.66 -2.28
C TYR A 801 -21.60 1.24 -2.14
N ARG A 802 -21.96 0.51 -1.08
CA ARG A 802 -21.44 -0.84 -0.80
C ARG A 802 -22.57 -1.85 -0.89
N LEU A 803 -22.36 -2.86 -1.70
CA LEU A 803 -23.33 -3.88 -2.05
C LEU A 803 -23.00 -5.21 -1.37
N PRO A 804 -24.02 -6.01 -0.96
CA PRO A 804 -23.82 -7.41 -0.64
C PRO A 804 -23.50 -8.22 -1.92
N PRO A 805 -22.98 -9.46 -1.80
CA PRO A 805 -22.87 -10.38 -2.95
C PRO A 805 -24.17 -10.48 -3.75
N TYR A 806 -24.07 -10.66 -5.07
CA TYR A 806 -25.26 -10.67 -5.94
C TYR A 806 -26.31 -11.71 -5.53
N ARG A 807 -25.87 -12.90 -5.11
CA ARG A 807 -26.78 -13.95 -4.57
C ARG A 807 -27.57 -13.54 -3.31
N LEU A 808 -27.17 -12.41 -2.69
CA LEU A 808 -27.80 -11.80 -1.51
C LEU A 808 -28.33 -10.41 -1.83
N SER A 809 -28.73 -10.16 -3.07
CA SER A 809 -29.19 -8.85 -3.56
C SER A 809 -30.44 -8.34 -2.84
N ASP A 810 -31.21 -9.20 -2.19
CA ASP A 810 -32.36 -8.82 -1.36
C ASP A 810 -31.97 -8.24 0.01
N LEU A 811 -30.68 -8.29 0.38
CA LEU A 811 -30.23 -7.70 1.64
C LEU A 811 -30.00 -6.20 1.51
N PRO A 812 -30.16 -5.46 2.63
CA PRO A 812 -29.88 -4.02 2.66
C PRO A 812 -28.47 -3.70 2.17
N THR A 813 -28.37 -2.58 1.46
CA THR A 813 -27.12 -1.97 1.01
C THR A 813 -26.73 -0.82 1.93
N ARG A 814 -25.59 -0.14 1.65
CA ARG A 814 -25.19 1.03 2.43
C ARG A 814 -24.35 2.00 1.61
N PHE A 815 -24.52 3.28 1.89
CA PHE A 815 -23.54 4.28 1.50
C PHE A 815 -22.55 4.51 2.65
N VAL A 816 -21.28 4.61 2.33
CA VAL A 816 -20.22 4.90 3.29
C VAL A 816 -19.33 6.01 2.76
N ALA A 817 -18.89 6.93 3.64
CA ALA A 817 -17.86 7.89 3.30
C ALA A 817 -16.81 7.99 4.41
N TYR A 818 -15.62 8.41 4.01
CA TYR A 818 -14.46 8.58 4.89
C TYR A 818 -13.76 9.89 4.58
N LEU A 819 -13.35 10.59 5.61
CA LEU A 819 -12.37 11.68 5.48
C LEU A 819 -11.57 11.86 6.77
N SER A 820 -10.39 12.47 6.62
CA SER A 820 -9.50 12.80 7.74
C SER A 820 -9.13 14.28 7.65
N THR A 821 -9.47 15.04 8.69
CA THR A 821 -9.33 16.51 8.73
C THR A 821 -8.68 16.99 10.03
N GLN A 822 -8.16 18.22 10.06
CA GLN A 822 -7.72 18.83 11.32
C GLN A 822 -8.88 18.94 12.31
N SER A 823 -8.58 18.74 13.60
CA SER A 823 -9.62 18.68 14.62
C SER A 823 -10.48 19.95 14.71
N ASP A 824 -9.93 21.13 14.40
CA ASP A 824 -10.62 22.43 14.38
C ASP A 824 -11.33 22.73 13.05
N LYS A 825 -11.14 21.89 12.03
CA LYS A 825 -11.81 21.96 10.72
C LYS A 825 -12.89 20.89 10.54
N THR A 826 -13.16 20.12 11.60
CA THR A 826 -14.14 19.02 11.56
C THR A 826 -15.52 19.49 11.09
N ILE A 827 -16.02 20.62 11.61
CA ILE A 827 -17.33 21.13 11.27
C ILE A 827 -17.35 21.63 9.81
N ASP A 828 -16.33 22.36 9.39
CA ASP A 828 -16.24 22.87 8.01
C ASP A 828 -16.25 21.71 7.00
N ALA A 829 -15.53 20.61 7.30
CA ALA A 829 -15.50 19.41 6.45
C ALA A 829 -16.84 18.66 6.45
N LEU A 830 -17.52 18.57 7.62
CA LEU A 830 -18.84 17.96 7.72
C LEU A 830 -19.90 18.75 6.95
N GLU A 831 -19.89 20.09 7.00
CA GLU A 831 -20.83 20.93 6.27
C GLU A 831 -20.71 20.74 4.75
N VAL A 832 -19.49 20.65 4.23
CA VAL A 832 -19.27 20.38 2.80
C VAL A 832 -19.75 18.97 2.44
N LEU A 833 -19.42 17.96 3.24
CA LEU A 833 -19.85 16.59 2.98
C LEU A 833 -21.36 16.43 3.08
N ASP A 834 -21.99 17.03 4.09
CA ASP A 834 -23.45 17.00 4.27
C ASP A 834 -24.18 17.73 3.12
N ALA A 835 -23.62 18.85 2.67
CA ALA A 835 -24.12 19.55 1.50
C ALA A 835 -24.07 18.68 0.23
N LEU A 836 -22.97 17.95 0.00
CA LEU A 836 -22.87 17.02 -1.13
C LEU A 836 -23.86 15.85 -1.03
N ILE A 837 -24.06 15.30 0.19
CA ILE A 837 -25.02 14.21 0.43
C ILE A 837 -26.45 14.66 0.17
N ASN A 838 -26.82 15.90 0.52
CA ASN A 838 -28.17 16.42 0.39
C ASN A 838 -28.43 17.17 -0.93
N HIS A 839 -27.39 17.72 -1.55
CA HIS A 839 -27.46 18.53 -2.78
C HIS A 839 -26.28 18.19 -3.69
N MET A 840 -26.33 17.00 -4.30
CA MET A 840 -25.30 16.56 -5.25
C MET A 840 -25.31 17.45 -6.51
N PRO A 841 -24.20 18.11 -6.87
CA PRO A 841 -24.09 18.81 -8.14
C PRO A 841 -24.23 17.85 -9.32
N GLU A 842 -24.90 18.29 -10.38
CA GLU A 842 -25.09 17.53 -11.62
C GLU A 842 -24.18 18.10 -12.71
N HIS A 843 -23.34 17.23 -13.31
CA HIS A 843 -22.41 17.55 -14.37
C HIS A 843 -22.62 16.59 -15.55
N PRO A 844 -23.66 16.83 -16.40
CA PRO A 844 -24.00 15.93 -17.51
C PRO A 844 -22.83 15.68 -18.47
N GLU A 845 -21.96 16.67 -18.64
CA GLU A 845 -20.78 16.61 -19.48
C GLU A 845 -19.74 15.56 -19.01
N ARG A 846 -19.85 15.06 -17.79
CA ARG A 846 -18.89 14.06 -17.24
C ARG A 846 -19.27 12.62 -17.53
N ILE A 847 -20.49 12.34 -18.00
CA ILE A 847 -20.99 10.96 -18.14
C ILE A 847 -20.10 10.10 -19.06
N ASP A 848 -19.70 10.61 -20.22
CA ASP A 848 -18.85 9.89 -21.16
C ASP A 848 -17.47 9.57 -20.58
N SER A 849 -16.94 10.50 -19.77
CA SER A 849 -15.67 10.30 -19.06
C SER A 849 -15.79 9.26 -17.96
N LEU A 850 -16.90 9.22 -17.23
CA LEU A 850 -17.17 8.21 -16.19
C LEU A 850 -17.27 6.80 -16.81
N ILE A 851 -18.06 6.66 -17.87
CA ILE A 851 -18.22 5.38 -18.59
C ILE A 851 -16.87 4.90 -19.11
N ARG A 852 -16.08 5.76 -19.72
CA ARG A 852 -14.75 5.46 -20.23
C ARG A 852 -13.80 5.05 -19.08
N THR A 853 -13.86 5.75 -17.96
CA THR A 853 -13.08 5.43 -16.75
C THR A 853 -13.43 4.03 -16.25
N GLU A 854 -14.72 3.66 -16.23
CA GLU A 854 -15.15 2.34 -15.78
C GLU A 854 -14.69 1.23 -16.74
N ILE A 855 -14.80 1.44 -18.05
CA ILE A 855 -14.28 0.50 -19.07
C ILE A 855 -12.78 0.25 -18.85
N ASN A 856 -12.00 1.30 -18.66
CA ASN A 856 -10.57 1.21 -18.43
C ASN A 856 -10.25 0.55 -17.06
N ARG A 857 -11.06 0.82 -16.02
CA ARG A 857 -10.93 0.19 -14.71
C ARG A 857 -11.11 -1.32 -14.80
N VAL A 858 -12.12 -1.77 -15.51
CA VAL A 858 -12.37 -3.20 -15.78
C VAL A 858 -11.20 -3.81 -16.55
N ASN A 859 -10.74 -3.16 -17.63
CA ASN A 859 -9.61 -3.67 -18.42
C ASN A 859 -8.33 -3.81 -17.57
N ASN A 860 -7.98 -2.77 -16.82
CA ASN A 860 -6.78 -2.77 -15.99
C ASN A 860 -6.86 -3.72 -14.77
N ALA A 861 -8.06 -4.13 -14.37
CA ALA A 861 -8.30 -5.05 -13.26
C ALA A 861 -8.25 -6.54 -13.66
N TYR A 862 -7.94 -6.87 -14.93
CA TYR A 862 -7.75 -8.26 -15.34
C TYR A 862 -6.68 -8.93 -14.46
N PRO A 863 -6.97 -10.09 -13.84
CA PRO A 863 -6.09 -10.69 -12.83
C PRO A 863 -4.78 -11.22 -13.43
N ALA A 864 -3.73 -11.28 -12.62
CA ALA A 864 -2.54 -12.05 -12.92
C ALA A 864 -2.88 -13.55 -13.00
N PHE A 865 -2.10 -14.32 -13.76
CA PHE A 865 -2.41 -15.74 -14.02
C PHE A 865 -2.61 -16.59 -12.75
N ARG A 866 -1.90 -16.27 -11.65
CA ARG A 866 -2.05 -16.98 -10.36
C ARG A 866 -3.37 -16.71 -9.65
N ASP A 867 -4.04 -15.60 -9.99
CA ASP A 867 -5.26 -15.15 -9.31
C ASP A 867 -6.54 -15.38 -10.14
N ILE A 868 -6.42 -15.83 -11.39
CA ILE A 868 -7.56 -16.11 -12.28
C ILE A 868 -8.53 -17.08 -11.62
N SER A 869 -8.03 -18.23 -11.12
CA SER A 869 -8.88 -19.25 -10.48
C SER A 869 -9.57 -18.73 -9.21
N THR A 870 -8.89 -17.90 -8.43
CA THR A 870 -9.47 -17.27 -7.23
C THR A 870 -10.58 -16.30 -7.62
N ARG A 871 -10.35 -15.47 -8.64
CA ARG A 871 -11.35 -14.53 -9.18
C ARG A 871 -12.61 -15.25 -9.68
N ILE A 872 -12.45 -16.33 -10.43
CA ILE A 872 -13.57 -17.17 -10.91
C ILE A 872 -14.35 -17.77 -9.72
N ALA A 873 -13.65 -18.28 -8.70
CA ALA A 873 -14.28 -18.84 -7.52
C ALA A 873 -15.06 -17.79 -6.72
N GLU A 874 -14.51 -16.56 -6.62
CA GLU A 874 -15.20 -15.41 -6.00
C GLU A 874 -16.49 -15.07 -6.75
N PHE A 875 -16.43 -14.92 -8.08
CA PHE A 875 -17.62 -14.64 -8.89
C PHE A 875 -18.69 -15.72 -8.76
N ARG A 876 -18.30 -17.01 -8.79
CA ARG A 876 -19.23 -18.14 -8.58
C ARG A 876 -19.84 -18.11 -7.18
N ARG A 877 -19.05 -17.83 -6.14
CA ARG A 877 -19.55 -17.68 -4.76
C ARG A 877 -20.55 -16.54 -4.66
N ASP A 878 -20.31 -15.45 -5.38
CA ASP A 878 -21.18 -14.27 -5.38
C ASP A 878 -22.43 -14.43 -6.23
N GLY A 879 -22.57 -15.57 -6.96
CA GLY A 879 -23.77 -15.95 -7.71
C GLY A 879 -23.68 -15.71 -9.22
N TYR A 880 -22.51 -15.40 -9.74
CA TYR A 880 -22.30 -15.20 -11.18
C TYR A 880 -21.90 -16.51 -11.88
N THR A 881 -22.38 -16.65 -13.11
CA THR A 881 -22.08 -17.80 -13.99
C THR A 881 -21.07 -17.45 -15.10
N ASP A 882 -20.77 -16.17 -15.30
CA ASP A 882 -19.79 -15.61 -16.21
C ASP A 882 -19.18 -14.36 -15.55
N ASP A 883 -18.16 -13.75 -16.18
CA ASP A 883 -17.55 -12.52 -15.71
C ASP A 883 -18.61 -11.39 -15.63
N PRO A 884 -18.94 -10.89 -14.42
CA PRO A 884 -20.00 -9.89 -14.26
C PRO A 884 -19.71 -8.56 -14.96
N HIS A 885 -18.45 -8.28 -15.27
CA HIS A 885 -18.07 -7.05 -15.94
C HIS A 885 -18.58 -6.98 -17.38
N ARG A 886 -18.95 -8.12 -18.02
CA ARG A 886 -19.60 -8.09 -19.34
C ARG A 886 -20.95 -7.37 -19.24
N ALA A 887 -21.79 -7.82 -18.34
CA ALA A 887 -23.10 -7.22 -18.12
C ALA A 887 -23.01 -5.77 -17.62
N LEU A 888 -22.04 -5.48 -16.75
CA LEU A 888 -21.74 -4.12 -16.29
C LEU A 888 -21.46 -3.19 -17.48
N LEU A 889 -20.50 -3.53 -18.34
CA LEU A 889 -20.08 -2.66 -19.45
C LEU A 889 -21.17 -2.50 -20.52
N ASP A 890 -21.97 -3.54 -20.77
CA ASP A 890 -23.11 -3.44 -21.69
C ASP A 890 -24.19 -2.50 -21.17
N ASP A 891 -24.38 -2.45 -19.87
CA ASP A 891 -25.39 -1.63 -19.21
C ASP A 891 -24.95 -0.16 -19.10
N ILE A 892 -23.76 0.11 -18.56
CA ILE A 892 -23.27 1.47 -18.31
C ILE A 892 -23.08 2.29 -19.60
N ARG A 893 -22.79 1.64 -20.75
CA ARG A 893 -22.70 2.33 -22.04
C ARG A 893 -24.00 3.04 -22.47
N ARG A 894 -25.14 2.68 -21.87
CA ARG A 894 -26.45 3.25 -22.14
C ARG A 894 -26.91 4.23 -21.05
N MET A 895 -26.18 4.30 -19.96
CA MET A 895 -26.51 5.17 -18.83
C MET A 895 -26.26 6.63 -19.14
N THR A 896 -27.05 7.47 -18.51
CA THR A 896 -26.99 8.93 -18.60
C THR A 896 -26.76 9.52 -17.21
N MET A 897 -26.49 10.82 -17.11
CA MET A 897 -26.42 11.48 -15.81
C MET A 897 -27.78 11.44 -15.08
N ASP A 898 -28.89 11.42 -15.80
CA ASP A 898 -30.22 11.27 -15.21
C ASP A 898 -30.38 9.94 -14.46
N ASP A 899 -29.74 8.87 -14.89
CA ASP A 899 -29.76 7.58 -14.17
C ASP A 899 -29.02 7.69 -12.84
N ILE A 900 -27.86 8.34 -12.83
CA ILE A 900 -27.08 8.62 -11.61
C ILE A 900 -27.88 9.55 -10.68
N THR A 901 -28.49 10.60 -11.22
CA THR A 901 -29.27 11.55 -10.42
C THR A 901 -30.52 10.88 -9.81
N ARG A 902 -31.25 10.06 -10.59
CA ARG A 902 -32.37 9.28 -10.06
C ARG A 902 -31.95 8.30 -8.98
N PHE A 903 -30.83 7.63 -9.17
CA PHE A 903 -30.26 6.75 -8.16
C PHE A 903 -29.93 7.52 -6.88
N TYR A 904 -29.23 8.64 -6.99
CA TYR A 904 -28.92 9.52 -5.87
C TYR A 904 -30.18 9.96 -5.12
N GLN A 905 -31.20 10.44 -5.82
CA GLN A 905 -32.48 10.88 -5.22
C GLN A 905 -33.21 9.74 -4.50
N ALA A 906 -33.19 8.53 -5.06
CA ALA A 906 -33.90 7.39 -4.48
C ALA A 906 -33.16 6.79 -3.27
N HIS A 907 -31.82 6.78 -3.27
CA HIS A 907 -31.05 5.97 -2.35
C HIS A 907 -30.12 6.73 -1.40
N VAL A 908 -29.81 8.02 -1.68
CA VAL A 908 -28.85 8.80 -0.89
C VAL A 908 -29.46 10.08 -0.34
N CYS A 909 -30.09 10.89 -1.20
CA CYS A 909 -30.67 12.19 -0.84
C CYS A 909 -31.76 12.05 0.25
N GLY A 910 -31.69 12.92 1.26
CA GLY A 910 -32.67 12.94 2.35
C GLY A 910 -32.65 11.75 3.30
N ARG A 911 -31.67 10.86 3.17
CA ARG A 911 -31.45 9.76 4.13
C ARG A 911 -30.86 10.29 5.43
N LYS A 912 -30.91 9.46 6.48
CA LYS A 912 -30.45 9.81 7.83
C LYS A 912 -29.03 9.33 8.04
N PRO A 913 -28.00 10.20 7.88
CA PRO A 913 -26.63 9.79 8.06
C PRO A 913 -26.31 9.54 9.54
N VAL A 914 -25.42 8.59 9.77
CA VAL A 914 -24.78 8.36 11.05
C VAL A 914 -23.31 8.72 10.90
N TYR A 915 -22.87 9.70 11.66
CA TYR A 915 -21.49 10.16 11.66
C TYR A 915 -20.70 9.47 12.79
N VAL A 916 -19.51 9.02 12.48
CA VAL A 916 -18.54 8.52 13.45
C VAL A 916 -17.36 9.47 13.46
N ILE A 917 -17.03 10.04 14.61
CA ILE A 917 -15.92 10.99 14.75
C ILE A 917 -15.00 10.50 15.86
N VAL A 918 -13.75 10.24 15.50
CA VAL A 918 -12.70 9.85 16.45
C VAL A 918 -11.55 10.85 16.38
N GLY A 919 -11.29 11.53 17.50
CA GLY A 919 -10.22 12.50 17.58
C GLY A 919 -10.38 13.50 18.73
N ASN A 920 -9.86 14.73 18.57
CA ASN A 920 -9.86 15.71 19.64
C ASN A 920 -11.19 16.47 19.74
N ALA A 921 -12.14 15.92 20.48
CA ALA A 921 -13.48 16.47 20.66
C ALA A 921 -13.52 17.86 21.36
N HIS A 922 -12.42 18.29 22.05
CA HIS A 922 -12.36 19.62 22.67
C HIS A 922 -12.16 20.76 21.66
N ARG A 923 -11.81 20.43 20.42
CA ARG A 923 -11.61 21.40 19.34
C ARG A 923 -12.80 21.48 18.38
N ILE A 924 -13.85 20.73 18.65
CA ILE A 924 -15.08 20.71 17.84
C ILE A 924 -16.14 21.60 18.50
N ASP A 925 -16.73 22.49 17.73
CA ASP A 925 -17.92 23.26 18.18
C ASP A 925 -19.11 22.29 18.31
N ARG A 926 -19.49 22.03 19.57
CA ARG A 926 -20.57 21.08 19.87
C ARG A 926 -21.96 21.58 19.47
N ARG A 927 -22.18 22.91 19.45
CA ARG A 927 -23.48 23.47 19.03
C ARG A 927 -23.69 23.24 17.53
N ARG A 928 -22.66 23.56 16.73
CA ARG A 928 -22.67 23.25 15.28
C ARG A 928 -22.71 21.74 15.04
N LEU A 929 -21.95 20.93 15.81
CA LEU A 929 -21.98 19.47 15.65
C LEU A 929 -23.37 18.87 15.90
N ALA A 930 -24.14 19.40 16.83
CA ALA A 930 -25.49 18.93 17.15
C ALA A 930 -26.50 19.16 16.01
N THR A 931 -26.19 20.00 15.00
CA THR A 931 -27.05 20.18 13.82
C THR A 931 -27.02 18.97 12.88
N PHE A 932 -25.97 18.14 12.93
CA PHE A 932 -25.85 16.91 12.14
C PHE A 932 -26.55 15.69 12.74
N GLY A 933 -26.97 15.76 14.01
CA GLY A 933 -27.69 14.69 14.67
C GLY A 933 -27.46 14.63 16.18
N GLU A 934 -28.11 13.66 16.84
CA GLU A 934 -27.94 13.41 18.26
C GLU A 934 -26.50 13.01 18.57
N ILE A 935 -25.82 13.76 19.43
CA ILE A 935 -24.45 13.44 19.84
C ILE A 935 -24.44 12.30 20.85
N VAL A 936 -23.94 11.15 20.45
CA VAL A 936 -23.76 9.97 21.28
C VAL A 936 -22.29 9.89 21.73
N ARG A 937 -22.08 10.07 23.04
CA ARG A 937 -20.76 9.79 23.62
C ARG A 937 -20.66 8.31 23.89
N ILE A 938 -19.61 7.68 23.35
CA ILE A 938 -19.43 6.25 23.45
C ILE A 938 -18.16 5.91 24.22
N HIS A 939 -18.19 4.85 25.00
CA HIS A 939 -17.05 4.31 25.71
C HIS A 939 -16.46 3.11 24.95
N HIS A 940 -15.15 2.91 25.05
CA HIS A 940 -14.47 1.85 24.31
C HIS A 940 -15.02 0.45 24.56
N GLN A 941 -15.56 0.17 25.76
CA GLN A 941 -16.16 -1.12 26.10
C GLN A 941 -17.43 -1.45 25.31
N GLU A 942 -18.06 -0.46 24.65
CA GLU A 942 -19.27 -0.64 23.88
C GLU A 942 -18.97 -1.13 22.45
N PHE A 943 -17.79 -0.83 21.89
CA PHE A 943 -17.42 -1.19 20.53
C PHE A 943 -16.14 -2.03 20.40
N TYR A 944 -15.49 -2.35 21.52
CA TYR A 944 -14.24 -3.10 21.55
C TYR A 944 -14.18 -4.01 22.77
N ARG A 945 -13.90 -5.31 22.53
CA ARG A 945 -13.85 -6.35 23.55
C ARG A 945 -12.44 -6.79 23.96
#